data_eaa7833350b107a2159bbef262149295
#
_entry.id   eaa7833350b107a2159bbef262149295
#
_cell.length_a   1.000
_cell.length_b   1.000
_cell.length_c   1.000
_cell.angle_alpha   90.00
_cell.angle_beta   90.00
_cell.angle_gamma   90.00
#
_symmetry.space_group_name_H-M   'P 1'
#
loop_
_entity.id
_entity.type
_entity.pdbx_description
1 polymer ?
#
loop_
_entity_poly.entity_id
_entity_poly.type
_entity_poly.pdbx_seq_one_letter_code
_entity_poly.pdbx_strand_id
1 'polypeptide(L)'
;LAARIRDGEQDVVLMGATGTGKSATTAWLIEELQRPALVLEPNKTLAAQLAAEFRELLPGNAVEYFVSYYDYYQPEAYVPQTDTFIEKDSSINDEVERLRHSATNSLLTRRDTVVVSSVSCIYGLGTPEEYVARMIELERGMRIDRDALLRRFVAMQYVRNDMAFTRGTFRVRGDTIEIIPVYEELAIRIEMFGDEIDSLAVLHPLTGDVIDEVDRTYLFPASHYVAGEERMKRAIGTIEEEMEERVAWFEGQGKLLEAQRLRMRTTFDLEMLREIGSCAGVENYSRHIDGRGPGTPPHTLLDYFPDDFLLIIDESHVTVPQIGAMFEGDMSRKRTLVDHGFRLPSAMDNRPLKWDEFTARIGQTVYLSATPGPYELDRSDGVVEQIIRPTGLVDPLVTVKPTEGQIDDLLEQVRARVEKDERVLVTTLTKKMAEELTTYLAERGVRVEYLHSDVDTLRRVELLRELRKGAFDVLVGINLLREGLDLPEVSLVSILDADKEGFLRSTRSLIQTIGRAARNVSGEVHMYADTVTDSMREALSETMRRRDLQIAYNREHGIDPKPLRKRIADVTDMLAREQIDTESLLEGGYRREKTAAERTAPGARDAAGRAQGDLASLIEELSEQMMTAAAHLQFELAARLRDEIEDLKKELRAMKRAQ
;
A
#
# COMPACT_ATOMS: atom_id res chain seq x y z
N LEU A 1 -17.00 0.70 -21.02
CA LEU A 1 -16.68 1.58 -19.89
C LEU A 1 -16.48 3.00 -20.36
N ALA A 2 -15.51 3.30 -21.22
CA ALA A 2 -15.18 4.65 -21.66
C ALA A 2 -16.38 5.41 -22.26
N ALA A 3 -17.22 4.75 -23.07
CA ALA A 3 -18.42 5.36 -23.62
C ALA A 3 -19.40 5.80 -22.53
N ARG A 4 -19.71 4.95 -21.56
CA ARG A 4 -20.61 5.28 -20.44
C ARG A 4 -20.11 6.48 -19.62
N ILE A 5 -18.79 6.54 -19.36
CA ILE A 5 -18.16 7.64 -18.63
C ILE A 5 -18.24 8.95 -19.46
N ARG A 6 -18.00 8.89 -20.78
CA ARG A 6 -18.14 10.06 -21.69
C ARG A 6 -19.59 10.54 -21.81
N ASP A 7 -20.55 9.62 -21.71
CA ASP A 7 -21.98 9.91 -21.71
C ASP A 7 -22.45 10.53 -20.36
N GLY A 8 -21.56 10.65 -19.37
CA GLY A 8 -21.80 11.35 -18.13
C GLY A 8 -22.30 10.49 -16.97
N GLU A 9 -22.27 9.15 -17.09
CA GLU A 9 -22.59 8.28 -15.96
C GLU A 9 -21.64 8.54 -14.80
N GLN A 10 -22.19 8.66 -13.60
CA GLN A 10 -21.41 8.96 -12.39
C GLN A 10 -20.79 7.69 -11.79
N ASP A 11 -21.52 6.59 -11.79
CA ASP A 11 -21.14 5.33 -11.16
C ASP A 11 -21.22 4.19 -12.17
N VAL A 12 -20.08 3.56 -12.50
CA VAL A 12 -19.99 2.46 -13.47
C VAL A 12 -19.41 1.23 -12.80
N VAL A 13 -20.07 0.08 -12.92
CA VAL A 13 -19.59 -1.18 -12.35
C VAL A 13 -18.98 -2.06 -13.44
N LEU A 14 -17.73 -2.49 -13.23
CA LEU A 14 -17.08 -3.58 -13.98
C LEU A 14 -17.07 -4.85 -13.12
N MET A 15 -17.90 -5.81 -13.46
CA MET A 15 -17.91 -7.13 -12.86
C MET A 15 -16.92 -8.04 -13.59
N GLY A 16 -15.71 -8.16 -13.06
CA GLY A 16 -14.65 -8.95 -13.65
C GLY A 16 -14.29 -10.18 -12.83
N ALA A 17 -14.43 -11.37 -13.39
CA ALA A 17 -13.97 -12.59 -12.73
C ALA A 17 -12.44 -12.54 -12.47
N THR A 18 -11.97 -13.35 -11.52
CA THR A 18 -10.54 -13.44 -11.25
C THR A 18 -9.77 -13.96 -12.48
N GLY A 19 -8.69 -13.26 -12.85
CA GLY A 19 -7.83 -13.66 -13.98
C GLY A 19 -8.34 -13.23 -15.36
N THR A 20 -9.30 -12.32 -15.46
CA THR A 20 -9.82 -11.80 -16.74
C THR A 20 -9.04 -10.61 -17.30
N GLY A 21 -8.07 -10.06 -16.53
CA GLY A 21 -7.28 -8.91 -16.96
C GLY A 21 -7.87 -7.54 -16.57
N LYS A 22 -8.55 -7.44 -15.42
CA LYS A 22 -9.10 -6.18 -14.90
C LYS A 22 -8.07 -5.05 -14.87
N SER A 23 -6.84 -5.31 -14.38
CA SER A 23 -5.76 -4.30 -14.32
C SER A 23 -5.45 -3.71 -15.70
N ALA A 24 -5.31 -4.56 -16.73
CA ALA A 24 -5.07 -4.10 -18.11
C ALA A 24 -6.24 -3.28 -18.65
N THR A 25 -7.48 -3.72 -18.43
CA THR A 25 -8.69 -2.97 -18.81
C THR A 25 -8.73 -1.61 -18.14
N THR A 26 -8.34 -1.54 -16.86
CA THR A 26 -8.27 -0.28 -16.11
C THR A 26 -7.20 0.66 -16.66
N ALA A 27 -6.01 0.15 -16.98
CA ALA A 27 -4.95 0.95 -17.59
C ALA A 27 -5.38 1.50 -18.96
N TRP A 28 -6.00 0.69 -19.81
CA TRP A 28 -6.53 1.12 -21.10
C TRP A 28 -7.67 2.13 -20.96
N LEU A 29 -8.50 2.01 -19.93
CA LEU A 29 -9.54 2.99 -19.64
C LEU A 29 -8.93 4.35 -19.25
N ILE A 30 -7.90 4.36 -18.42
CA ILE A 30 -7.16 5.57 -18.03
C ILE A 30 -6.53 6.23 -19.27
N GLU A 31 -5.86 5.44 -20.11
CA GLU A 31 -5.28 5.93 -21.36
C GLU A 31 -6.34 6.48 -22.34
N GLU A 32 -7.47 5.80 -22.48
CA GLU A 32 -8.57 6.21 -23.35
C GLU A 32 -9.22 7.52 -22.91
N LEU A 33 -9.31 7.78 -21.59
CA LEU A 33 -9.96 8.96 -21.03
C LEU A 33 -9.01 10.15 -20.86
N GLN A 34 -7.70 9.93 -20.76
CA GLN A 34 -6.67 10.97 -20.61
C GLN A 34 -6.93 11.93 -19.43
N ARG A 35 -7.35 11.39 -18.30
CA ARG A 35 -7.67 12.12 -17.06
C ARG A 35 -6.78 11.63 -15.92
N PRO A 36 -6.41 12.50 -14.95
CA PRO A 36 -5.81 12.02 -13.71
C PRO A 36 -6.69 10.97 -13.04
N ALA A 37 -6.10 9.94 -12.49
CA ALA A 37 -6.84 8.83 -11.90
C ALA A 37 -6.35 8.50 -10.50
N LEU A 38 -7.31 8.25 -9.60
CA LEU A 38 -7.06 7.65 -8.29
C LEU A 38 -7.58 6.22 -8.29
N VAL A 39 -6.72 5.27 -8.02
CA VAL A 39 -7.08 3.85 -7.93
C VAL A 39 -6.95 3.40 -6.49
N LEU A 40 -8.04 2.94 -5.89
CA LEU A 40 -8.09 2.50 -4.49
C LEU A 40 -8.06 0.99 -4.38
N GLU A 41 -7.12 0.52 -3.59
CA GLU A 41 -6.91 -0.88 -3.26
C GLU A 41 -7.22 -1.16 -1.78
N PRO A 42 -7.70 -2.36 -1.43
CA PRO A 42 -8.07 -2.68 -0.05
C PRO A 42 -6.86 -2.80 0.90
N ASN A 43 -5.65 -2.96 0.37
CA ASN A 43 -4.43 -3.09 1.17
C ASN A 43 -3.16 -2.63 0.43
N LYS A 44 -2.06 -2.45 1.18
CA LYS A 44 -0.77 -1.97 0.67
C LYS A 44 -0.16 -2.90 -0.39
N THR A 45 -0.24 -4.21 -0.20
CA THR A 45 0.37 -5.21 -1.08
C THR A 45 -0.27 -5.20 -2.46
N LEU A 46 -1.60 -5.16 -2.53
CA LEU A 46 -2.31 -5.04 -3.81
C LEU A 46 -2.04 -3.70 -4.48
N ALA A 47 -2.00 -2.63 -3.70
CA ALA A 47 -1.66 -1.30 -4.23
C ALA A 47 -0.25 -1.27 -4.83
N ALA A 48 0.75 -1.89 -4.19
CA ALA A 48 2.12 -1.99 -4.72
C ALA A 48 2.16 -2.82 -6.00
N GLN A 49 1.50 -3.98 -6.00
CA GLN A 49 1.43 -4.84 -7.19
C GLN A 49 0.78 -4.10 -8.37
N LEU A 50 -0.35 -3.44 -8.14
CA LEU A 50 -1.06 -2.72 -9.21
C LEU A 50 -0.26 -1.52 -9.71
N ALA A 51 0.43 -0.79 -8.83
CA ALA A 51 1.30 0.31 -9.22
C ALA A 51 2.46 -0.17 -10.12
N ALA A 52 3.07 -1.33 -9.82
CA ALA A 52 4.10 -1.94 -10.65
C ALA A 52 3.53 -2.36 -12.02
N GLU A 53 2.37 -3.03 -12.06
CA GLU A 53 1.68 -3.40 -13.30
C GLU A 53 1.36 -2.15 -14.16
N PHE A 54 0.88 -1.06 -13.55
CA PHE A 54 0.54 0.17 -14.29
C PHE A 54 1.77 0.88 -14.85
N ARG A 55 2.92 0.82 -14.20
CA ARG A 55 4.16 1.37 -14.76
C ARG A 55 4.60 0.66 -16.04
N GLU A 56 4.36 -0.65 -16.11
CA GLU A 56 4.61 -1.41 -17.34
C GLU A 56 3.57 -1.09 -18.43
N LEU A 57 2.29 -0.94 -18.04
CA LEU A 57 1.18 -0.69 -18.97
C LEU A 57 1.08 0.76 -19.43
N LEU A 58 1.51 1.72 -18.59
CA LEU A 58 1.42 3.16 -18.80
C LEU A 58 2.80 3.83 -18.67
N PRO A 59 3.80 3.48 -19.49
CA PRO A 59 5.20 3.89 -19.32
C PRO A 59 5.41 5.41 -19.47
N GLY A 60 4.45 6.12 -20.06
CA GLY A 60 4.49 7.59 -20.23
C GLY A 60 3.92 8.37 -19.04
N ASN A 61 3.08 7.76 -18.22
CA ASN A 61 2.36 8.39 -17.12
C ASN A 61 3.21 8.50 -15.85
N ALA A 62 2.86 9.47 -14.98
CA ALA A 62 3.33 9.46 -13.60
C ALA A 62 2.48 8.46 -12.80
N VAL A 63 2.98 7.24 -12.63
CA VAL A 63 2.33 6.22 -11.81
C VAL A 63 2.90 6.27 -10.41
N GLU A 64 2.11 6.77 -9.49
CA GLU A 64 2.48 7.07 -8.12
C GLU A 64 1.86 6.09 -7.13
N TYR A 65 2.51 5.94 -5.97
CA TYR A 65 2.09 5.04 -4.91
C TYR A 65 1.85 5.80 -3.62
N PHE A 66 0.64 5.68 -3.04
CA PHE A 66 0.27 6.43 -1.86
C PHE A 66 -0.41 5.55 -0.81
N VAL A 67 0.37 5.08 0.16
CA VAL A 67 -0.12 4.24 1.26
C VAL A 67 0.37 4.79 2.62
N SER A 68 0.01 4.13 3.71
CA SER A 68 0.57 4.47 5.02
C SER A 68 2.08 4.23 5.06
N TYR A 69 2.84 5.24 5.45
CA TYR A 69 4.32 5.20 5.54
C TYR A 69 4.85 4.51 6.80
N TYR A 70 3.97 3.97 7.63
CA TYR A 70 4.39 3.19 8.80
C TYR A 70 4.60 1.72 8.43
N ASP A 71 5.79 1.19 8.72
CA ASP A 71 6.05 -0.26 8.67
C ASP A 71 5.38 -0.94 9.86
N TYR A 72 5.53 -0.31 11.03
CA TYR A 72 4.83 -0.66 12.25
C TYR A 72 4.09 0.56 12.79
N TYR A 73 2.85 0.39 13.20
CA TYR A 73 2.04 1.46 13.76
C TYR A 73 1.18 0.96 14.92
N GLN A 74 1.54 1.39 16.11
CA GLN A 74 0.70 1.29 17.30
C GLN A 74 0.13 2.68 17.60
N PRO A 75 -1.17 2.90 17.36
CA PRO A 75 -1.76 4.19 17.65
C PRO A 75 -1.78 4.47 19.15
N GLU A 76 -1.61 5.73 19.52
CA GLU A 76 -1.82 6.19 20.88
C GLU A 76 -3.23 5.81 21.35
N ALA A 77 -3.33 5.20 22.51
CA ALA A 77 -4.62 4.76 23.08
C ALA A 77 -4.59 4.83 24.62
N TYR A 78 -5.77 4.90 25.21
CA TYR A 78 -5.93 4.77 26.64
C TYR A 78 -7.02 3.75 26.97
N VAL A 79 -6.73 2.86 27.91
CA VAL A 79 -7.65 1.83 28.40
C VAL A 79 -8.08 2.21 29.83
N PRO A 80 -9.26 2.84 30.01
CA PRO A 80 -9.67 3.35 31.31
C PRO A 80 -9.83 2.25 32.38
N GLN A 81 -10.19 1.02 31.98
CA GLN A 81 -10.42 -0.09 32.92
C GLN A 81 -9.13 -0.52 33.65
N THR A 82 -8.00 -0.36 33.01
CA THR A 82 -6.68 -0.76 33.55
C THR A 82 -5.78 0.43 33.85
N ASP A 83 -6.27 1.66 33.65
CA ASP A 83 -5.47 2.91 33.71
C ASP A 83 -4.17 2.80 32.91
N THR A 84 -4.26 2.19 31.72
CA THR A 84 -3.10 1.93 30.87
C THR A 84 -3.09 2.89 29.70
N PHE A 85 -2.07 3.75 29.65
CA PHE A 85 -1.76 4.57 28.49
C PHE A 85 -0.80 3.81 27.57
N ILE A 86 -1.20 3.68 26.32
CA ILE A 86 -0.39 3.11 25.24
C ILE A 86 0.16 4.29 24.45
N GLU A 87 1.45 4.48 24.53
CA GLU A 87 2.11 5.53 23.76
C GLU A 87 2.12 5.18 22.26
N LYS A 88 2.07 6.20 21.40
CA LYS A 88 2.24 6.02 19.96
C LYS A 88 3.62 5.43 19.72
N ASP A 89 3.67 4.26 19.12
CA ASP A 89 4.89 3.64 18.64
C ASP A 89 4.79 3.40 17.13
N SER A 90 5.78 3.84 16.39
CA SER A 90 5.76 3.72 14.93
C SER A 90 7.18 3.75 14.38
N SER A 91 7.43 2.88 13.41
CA SER A 91 8.58 2.99 12.52
C SER A 91 8.12 3.60 11.19
N ILE A 92 8.80 4.63 10.76
CA ILE A 92 8.54 5.31 9.49
C ILE A 92 9.41 4.65 8.44
N ASN A 93 8.79 4.35 7.29
CA ASN A 93 9.50 3.95 6.10
C ASN A 93 9.77 5.19 5.25
N ASP A 94 11.01 5.64 5.27
CA ASP A 94 11.44 6.86 4.58
C ASP A 94 11.18 6.78 3.06
N GLU A 95 11.23 5.59 2.46
CA GLU A 95 10.97 5.39 1.05
C GLU A 95 9.49 5.55 0.73
N VAL A 96 8.61 4.98 1.54
CA VAL A 96 7.16 5.18 1.36
C VAL A 96 6.77 6.63 1.62
N GLU A 97 7.43 7.33 2.56
CA GLU A 97 7.23 8.77 2.77
C GLU A 97 7.63 9.56 1.52
N ARG A 98 8.78 9.24 0.92
CA ARG A 98 9.22 9.83 -0.35
C ARG A 98 8.19 9.64 -1.47
N LEU A 99 7.65 8.41 -1.64
CA LEU A 99 6.62 8.13 -2.65
C LEU A 99 5.33 8.93 -2.42
N ARG A 100 4.95 9.19 -1.18
CA ARG A 100 3.80 10.03 -0.85
C ARG A 100 4.02 11.50 -1.28
N HIS A 101 5.22 12.03 -1.04
CA HIS A 101 5.58 13.36 -1.52
C HIS A 101 5.66 13.41 -3.05
N SER A 102 6.21 12.37 -3.70
CA SER A 102 6.20 12.25 -5.15
C SER A 102 4.77 12.30 -5.72
N ALA A 103 3.83 11.56 -5.11
CA ALA A 103 2.44 11.55 -5.54
C ALA A 103 1.79 12.94 -5.49
N THR A 104 1.95 13.67 -4.38
CA THR A 104 1.41 15.03 -4.27
C THR A 104 2.06 16.00 -5.26
N ASN A 105 3.36 15.89 -5.49
CA ASN A 105 4.07 16.71 -6.46
C ASN A 105 3.60 16.45 -7.90
N SER A 106 3.47 15.17 -8.28
CA SER A 106 2.97 14.78 -9.59
C SER A 106 1.55 15.29 -9.84
N LEU A 107 0.67 15.21 -8.84
CA LEU A 107 -0.69 15.75 -8.94
C LEU A 107 -0.73 17.25 -9.17
N LEU A 108 0.20 18.00 -8.57
CA LEU A 108 0.27 19.46 -8.69
C LEU A 108 0.95 19.93 -9.99
N THR A 109 1.75 19.07 -10.63
CA THR A 109 2.58 19.48 -11.80
C THR A 109 2.20 18.78 -13.10
N ARG A 110 1.44 17.68 -13.06
CA ARG A 110 1.16 16.82 -14.22
C ARG A 110 -0.30 16.43 -14.31
N ARG A 111 -0.80 16.34 -15.54
CA ARG A 111 -2.16 15.89 -15.84
C ARG A 111 -2.27 14.37 -16.09
N ASP A 112 -1.17 13.72 -16.43
CA ASP A 112 -1.08 12.30 -16.74
C ASP A 112 -0.75 11.44 -15.51
N THR A 113 -1.17 11.90 -14.32
CA THR A 113 -0.88 11.27 -13.04
C THR A 113 -1.91 10.19 -12.71
N VAL A 114 -1.40 9.01 -12.35
CA VAL A 114 -2.19 7.88 -11.83
C VAL A 114 -1.68 7.54 -10.44
N VAL A 115 -2.50 7.74 -9.42
CA VAL A 115 -2.12 7.40 -8.04
C VAL A 115 -2.81 6.10 -7.64
N VAL A 116 -2.03 5.10 -7.29
CA VAL A 116 -2.53 3.86 -6.67
C VAL A 116 -2.40 3.98 -5.16
N SER A 117 -3.52 3.89 -4.46
CA SER A 117 -3.58 4.15 -3.03
C SER A 117 -4.35 3.08 -2.27
N SER A 118 -4.06 2.95 -0.98
CA SER A 118 -4.96 2.30 -0.02
C SER A 118 -5.94 3.34 0.57
N VAL A 119 -6.73 2.96 1.56
CA VAL A 119 -7.59 3.89 2.32
C VAL A 119 -6.83 5.04 2.99
N SER A 120 -5.50 5.07 2.92
CA SER A 120 -4.67 6.19 3.40
C SER A 120 -4.98 7.51 2.72
N CYS A 121 -5.58 7.50 1.53
CA CYS A 121 -5.99 8.70 0.79
C CYS A 121 -7.08 9.54 1.48
N ILE A 122 -7.85 8.96 2.42
CA ILE A 122 -8.89 9.67 3.17
C ILE A 122 -8.41 10.25 4.50
N TYR A 123 -7.14 10.05 4.85
CA TYR A 123 -6.53 10.60 6.06
C TYR A 123 -5.95 11.99 5.82
N GLY A 124 -5.85 12.75 6.90
CA GLY A 124 -5.39 14.15 6.85
C GLY A 124 -4.00 14.32 6.24
N LEU A 125 -3.92 15.30 5.35
CA LEU A 125 -2.69 15.92 4.83
C LEU A 125 -2.75 17.42 5.10
N GLY A 126 -1.66 18.13 4.85
CA GLY A 126 -1.65 19.59 4.83
C GLY A 126 -2.47 20.15 3.67
N THR A 127 -2.78 21.45 3.73
CA THR A 127 -3.55 22.11 2.68
C THR A 127 -2.76 22.21 1.37
N PRO A 128 -3.34 21.85 0.20
CA PRO A 128 -2.65 21.98 -1.09
C PRO A 128 -2.19 23.42 -1.37
N GLU A 129 -2.99 24.41 -0.99
CA GLU A 129 -2.68 25.83 -1.23
C GLU A 129 -1.42 26.27 -0.49
N GLU A 130 -1.22 25.85 0.79
CA GLU A 130 -0.02 26.16 1.55
C GLU A 130 1.20 25.42 1.02
N TYR A 131 1.00 24.19 0.55
CA TYR A 131 2.06 23.39 -0.04
C TYR A 131 2.57 24.02 -1.33
N VAL A 132 1.68 24.45 -2.22
CA VAL A 132 2.00 25.17 -3.46
C VAL A 132 2.57 26.56 -3.18
N ALA A 133 1.99 27.32 -2.25
CA ALA A 133 2.46 28.67 -1.92
C ALA A 133 3.92 28.70 -1.41
N ARG A 134 4.44 27.57 -0.94
CA ARG A 134 5.82 27.45 -0.47
C ARG A 134 6.75 26.81 -1.48
N MET A 135 6.25 26.28 -2.55
CA MET A 135 7.06 25.80 -3.67
C MET A 135 8.03 26.92 -4.13
N ILE A 136 9.23 26.53 -4.43
CA ILE A 136 10.22 27.43 -5.03
C ILE A 136 10.45 27.01 -6.46
N GLU A 137 10.16 27.89 -7.39
CA GLU A 137 10.60 27.77 -8.76
C GLU A 137 12.00 28.39 -8.88
N LEU A 138 12.94 27.66 -9.46
CA LEU A 138 14.29 28.08 -9.76
C LEU A 138 14.51 27.98 -11.27
N GLU A 139 15.03 29.04 -11.85
CA GLU A 139 15.32 29.12 -13.28
C GLU A 139 16.73 29.69 -13.50
N ARG A 140 17.44 29.18 -14.47
CA ARG A 140 18.75 29.70 -14.87
C ARG A 140 18.63 31.18 -15.29
N GLY A 141 19.51 32.03 -14.77
CA GLY A 141 19.46 33.48 -14.95
C GLY A 141 18.52 34.21 -13.98
N MET A 142 17.79 33.48 -13.13
CA MET A 142 16.93 34.09 -12.10
C MET A 142 17.78 34.82 -11.08
N ARG A 143 17.34 36.03 -10.67
CA ARG A 143 17.97 36.83 -9.63
C ARG A 143 17.29 36.58 -8.28
N ILE A 144 18.03 36.06 -7.35
CA ILE A 144 17.59 35.79 -5.98
C ILE A 144 18.78 35.94 -5.01
N ASP A 145 18.57 36.66 -3.93
CA ASP A 145 19.56 36.72 -2.85
C ASP A 145 19.78 35.33 -2.24
N ARG A 146 21.05 34.91 -2.15
CA ARG A 146 21.43 33.60 -1.66
C ARG A 146 20.89 33.32 -0.25
N ASP A 147 21.05 34.28 0.68
CA ASP A 147 20.61 34.07 2.06
C ASP A 147 19.08 34.07 2.17
N ALA A 148 18.40 34.79 1.29
CA ALA A 148 16.94 34.69 1.17
C ALA A 148 16.50 33.29 0.67
N LEU A 149 17.21 32.71 -0.29
CA LEU A 149 16.95 31.36 -0.78
C LEU A 149 17.17 30.32 0.34
N LEU A 150 18.27 30.42 1.10
CA LEU A 150 18.55 29.53 2.23
C LEU A 150 17.48 29.62 3.32
N ARG A 151 17.01 30.84 3.63
CA ARG A 151 15.90 31.04 4.59
C ARG A 151 14.60 30.39 4.07
N ARG A 152 14.33 30.43 2.76
CA ARG A 152 13.18 29.75 2.17
C ARG A 152 13.29 28.23 2.33
N PHE A 153 14.47 27.62 2.15
CA PHE A 153 14.66 26.18 2.38
C PHE A 153 14.35 25.79 3.83
N VAL A 154 14.83 26.56 4.81
CA VAL A 154 14.50 26.32 6.22
C VAL A 154 12.99 26.48 6.49
N ALA A 155 12.34 27.49 5.89
CA ALA A 155 10.91 27.69 6.00
C ALA A 155 10.09 26.54 5.34
N MET A 156 10.69 25.82 4.39
CA MET A 156 10.15 24.61 3.78
C MET A 156 10.47 23.33 4.57
N GLN A 157 11.03 23.46 5.78
CA GLN A 157 11.43 22.35 6.66
C GLN A 157 12.63 21.52 6.17
N TYR A 158 13.45 22.05 5.25
CA TYR A 158 14.75 21.46 4.94
C TYR A 158 15.79 21.82 6.01
N VAL A 159 16.65 20.88 6.34
CA VAL A 159 17.68 21.03 7.36
C VAL A 159 19.04 21.26 6.70
N ARG A 160 19.77 22.29 7.15
CA ARG A 160 21.16 22.44 6.71
C ARG A 160 22.05 21.38 7.35
N ASN A 161 22.72 20.60 6.54
CA ASN A 161 23.69 19.61 7.01
C ASN A 161 24.86 19.50 6.03
N ASP A 162 25.95 20.15 6.36
CA ASP A 162 27.15 20.18 5.51
C ASP A 162 27.99 18.87 5.65
N MET A 163 27.72 18.01 6.64
CA MET A 163 28.47 16.79 6.94
C MET A 163 27.75 15.53 6.44
N ALA A 164 26.47 15.38 6.75
CA ALA A 164 25.65 14.26 6.31
C ALA A 164 24.60 14.75 5.30
N PHE A 165 24.89 14.52 4.02
CA PHE A 165 24.03 14.96 2.92
C PHE A 165 23.03 13.87 2.58
N THR A 166 21.83 13.97 3.15
CA THR A 166 20.74 13.00 3.03
C THR A 166 19.46 13.69 2.55
N ARG A 167 18.42 12.92 2.25
CA ARG A 167 17.10 13.47 1.85
C ARG A 167 16.59 14.48 2.89
N GLY A 168 15.94 15.52 2.42
CA GLY A 168 15.46 16.61 3.26
C GLY A 168 16.54 17.53 3.81
N THR A 169 17.79 17.41 3.34
CA THR A 169 18.88 18.29 3.74
C THR A 169 19.43 19.11 2.58
N PHE A 170 20.03 20.25 2.92
CA PHE A 170 20.82 21.02 1.97
C PHE A 170 22.19 21.34 2.57
N ARG A 171 23.17 21.56 1.70
CA ARG A 171 24.52 22.01 2.09
C ARG A 171 24.96 23.18 1.24
N VAL A 172 25.90 23.98 1.78
CA VAL A 172 26.38 25.20 1.13
C VAL A 172 27.89 25.21 1.13
N ARG A 173 28.50 25.40 -0.03
CA ARG A 173 29.94 25.51 -0.22
C ARG A 173 30.26 26.71 -1.12
N GLY A 174 30.54 27.86 -0.52
CA GLY A 174 30.74 29.10 -1.28
C GLY A 174 29.45 29.53 -1.99
N ASP A 175 29.51 29.65 -3.29
CA ASP A 175 28.38 30.03 -4.15
C ASP A 175 27.58 28.83 -4.69
N THR A 176 27.96 27.61 -4.28
CA THR A 176 27.26 26.37 -4.63
C THR A 176 26.37 25.94 -3.49
N ILE A 177 25.10 25.70 -3.81
CA ILE A 177 24.08 25.15 -2.91
C ILE A 177 23.66 23.81 -3.48
N GLU A 178 23.62 22.76 -2.65
CA GLU A 178 23.13 21.45 -3.03
C GLU A 178 22.00 21.03 -2.08
N ILE A 179 20.94 20.49 -2.61
CA ILE A 179 19.75 20.05 -1.85
C ILE A 179 19.28 18.69 -2.35
N ILE A 180 18.95 17.77 -1.43
CA ILE A 180 18.26 16.53 -1.78
C ILE A 180 16.79 16.68 -1.38
N PRO A 181 15.87 16.82 -2.36
CA PRO A 181 14.45 16.88 -2.06
C PRO A 181 13.97 15.62 -1.34
N VAL A 182 12.93 15.73 -0.51
CA VAL A 182 12.36 14.58 0.22
C VAL A 182 11.67 13.56 -0.71
N TYR A 183 11.29 13.98 -1.91
CA TYR A 183 10.58 13.20 -2.93
C TYR A 183 11.51 12.66 -4.03
N GLU A 184 12.82 12.93 -3.95
CA GLU A 184 13.81 12.54 -4.95
C GLU A 184 14.98 11.81 -4.31
N GLU A 185 15.67 10.99 -5.12
CA GLU A 185 16.93 10.36 -4.73
C GLU A 185 18.15 11.18 -5.16
N LEU A 186 17.94 12.01 -6.15
CA LEU A 186 18.98 12.82 -6.75
C LEU A 186 19.04 14.20 -6.09
N ALA A 187 20.24 14.76 -6.06
CA ALA A 187 20.46 16.11 -5.55
C ALA A 187 20.30 17.14 -6.67
N ILE A 188 19.88 18.32 -6.29
CA ILE A 188 19.88 19.50 -7.17
C ILE A 188 21.02 20.40 -6.71
N ARG A 189 21.92 20.74 -7.63
CA ARG A 189 22.96 21.74 -7.45
C ARG A 189 22.52 23.04 -8.06
N ILE A 190 22.67 24.11 -7.31
CA ILE A 190 22.39 25.48 -7.70
C ILE A 190 23.72 26.23 -7.60
N GLU A 191 24.27 26.64 -8.72
CA GLU A 191 25.49 27.48 -8.77
C GLU A 191 25.07 28.94 -8.94
N MET A 192 25.58 29.79 -8.08
CA MET A 192 25.25 31.19 -8.06
C MET A 192 26.45 32.03 -8.48
N PHE A 193 26.18 33.10 -9.23
CA PHE A 193 27.15 34.15 -9.50
C PHE A 193 26.59 35.49 -8.93
N GLY A 194 27.00 35.84 -7.74
CA GLY A 194 26.40 36.92 -6.98
C GLY A 194 24.94 36.59 -6.62
N ASP A 195 23.99 37.39 -7.14
CA ASP A 195 22.55 37.23 -6.92
C ASP A 195 21.86 36.48 -8.05
N GLU A 196 22.61 35.95 -9.03
CA GLU A 196 22.04 35.29 -10.19
C GLU A 196 22.34 33.79 -10.17
N ILE A 197 21.38 32.97 -10.54
CA ILE A 197 21.55 31.52 -10.72
C ILE A 197 22.27 31.31 -12.06
N ASP A 198 23.51 30.89 -12.02
CA ASP A 198 24.34 30.63 -13.21
C ASP A 198 24.03 29.27 -13.84
N SER A 199 23.90 28.23 -13.02
CA SER A 199 23.55 26.88 -13.48
C SER A 199 22.69 26.12 -12.49
N LEU A 200 21.89 25.18 -13.03
CA LEU A 200 21.12 24.19 -12.29
C LEU A 200 21.48 22.80 -12.82
N ALA A 201 21.83 21.88 -11.94
CA ALA A 201 22.21 20.53 -12.33
C ALA A 201 21.61 19.48 -11.38
N VAL A 202 21.23 18.35 -11.94
CA VAL A 202 20.81 17.16 -11.21
C VAL A 202 22.03 16.25 -11.00
N LEU A 203 22.26 15.81 -9.75
CA LEU A 203 23.45 15.07 -9.37
C LEU A 203 23.13 13.76 -8.70
N HIS A 204 24.05 12.83 -8.81
CA HIS A 204 24.10 11.67 -7.94
C HIS A 204 24.67 12.08 -6.55
N PRO A 205 23.92 11.94 -5.43
CA PRO A 205 24.29 12.54 -4.15
C PRO A 205 25.58 11.95 -3.54
N LEU A 206 25.92 10.69 -3.83
CA LEU A 206 27.10 10.01 -3.30
C LEU A 206 28.36 10.33 -4.12
N THR A 207 28.27 10.29 -5.45
CA THR A 207 29.44 10.48 -6.33
C THR A 207 29.66 11.95 -6.70
N GLY A 208 28.59 12.77 -6.65
CA GLY A 208 28.60 14.16 -7.10
C GLY A 208 28.63 14.32 -8.63
N ASP A 209 28.44 13.21 -9.37
CA ASP A 209 28.41 13.23 -10.83
C ASP A 209 27.16 13.96 -11.32
N VAL A 210 27.35 14.83 -12.31
CA VAL A 210 26.24 15.50 -12.99
C VAL A 210 25.54 14.49 -13.89
N ILE A 211 24.24 14.30 -13.65
CA ILE A 211 23.38 13.41 -14.45
C ILE A 211 22.73 14.21 -15.58
N ASP A 212 22.26 15.42 -15.27
CA ASP A 212 21.59 16.29 -16.21
C ASP A 212 21.79 17.76 -15.82
N GLU A 213 21.79 18.66 -16.82
CA GLU A 213 21.70 20.09 -16.63
C GLU A 213 20.29 20.56 -17.02
N VAL A 214 19.67 21.34 -16.15
CA VAL A 214 18.29 21.79 -16.33
C VAL A 214 18.20 23.31 -16.31
N ASP A 215 17.35 23.88 -17.15
CA ASP A 215 17.13 25.32 -17.17
C ASP A 215 16.16 25.77 -16.07
N ARG A 216 15.31 24.84 -15.59
CA ARG A 216 14.27 25.11 -14.57
C ARG A 216 14.04 23.90 -13.70
N THR A 217 13.81 24.13 -12.40
CA THR A 217 13.40 23.11 -11.44
C THR A 217 12.42 23.67 -10.40
N TYR A 218 11.64 22.78 -9.80
CA TYR A 218 10.71 23.12 -8.72
C TYR A 218 11.11 22.39 -7.45
N LEU A 219 11.13 23.10 -6.34
CA LEU A 219 11.38 22.55 -5.00
C LEU A 219 10.12 22.66 -4.16
N PHE A 220 9.65 21.53 -3.65
CA PHE A 220 8.49 21.43 -2.79
C PHE A 220 8.88 21.29 -1.32
N PRO A 221 8.00 21.63 -0.37
CA PRO A 221 8.27 21.48 1.06
C PRO A 221 8.65 20.06 1.49
N ALA A 222 9.49 19.96 2.50
CA ALA A 222 9.92 18.67 3.08
C ALA A 222 8.87 18.03 3.99
N SER A 223 7.74 18.67 4.21
CA SER A 223 6.60 18.15 4.98
C SER A 223 5.28 18.60 4.35
N HIS A 224 4.26 17.77 4.43
CA HIS A 224 2.90 18.17 4.05
C HIS A 224 2.28 19.16 5.06
N TYR A 225 2.73 19.16 6.32
CA TYR A 225 2.27 20.07 7.38
C TYR A 225 3.18 21.29 7.51
N VAL A 226 3.24 22.11 6.46
CA VAL A 226 3.96 23.39 6.50
C VAL A 226 2.98 24.54 6.66
N ALA A 227 3.26 25.42 7.59
CA ALA A 227 2.48 26.63 7.80
C ALA A 227 3.38 27.88 7.79
N GLY A 228 2.83 29.00 7.31
CA GLY A 228 3.50 30.29 7.38
C GLY A 228 3.64 30.78 8.81
N GLU A 229 4.64 31.65 9.03
CA GLU A 229 4.90 32.22 10.34
C GLU A 229 3.65 32.86 10.97
N GLU A 230 2.89 33.63 10.20
CA GLU A 230 1.66 34.25 10.65
C GLU A 230 0.55 33.25 10.98
N ARG A 231 0.47 32.16 10.18
CA ARG A 231 -0.49 31.07 10.43
C ARG A 231 -0.10 30.26 11.65
N MET A 232 1.19 29.98 11.82
CA MET A 232 1.73 29.29 13.01
C MET A 232 1.52 30.13 14.28
N LYS A 233 1.77 31.45 14.25
CA LYS A 233 1.48 32.35 15.38
C LYS A 233 0.01 32.31 15.78
N ARG A 234 -0.91 32.34 14.81
CA ARG A 234 -2.35 32.20 15.08
C ARG A 234 -2.69 30.84 15.68
N ALA A 235 -2.15 29.76 15.08
CA ALA A 235 -2.37 28.41 15.59
C ALA A 235 -1.93 28.26 17.04
N ILE A 236 -0.73 28.74 17.39
CA ILE A 236 -0.22 28.72 18.76
C ILE A 236 -1.17 29.46 19.72
N GLY A 237 -1.66 30.65 19.35
CA GLY A 237 -2.63 31.38 20.17
C GLY A 237 -3.93 30.63 20.40
N THR A 238 -4.51 30.07 19.33
CA THR A 238 -5.77 29.31 19.44
C THR A 238 -5.61 27.95 20.12
N ILE A 239 -4.43 27.33 20.08
CA ILE A 239 -4.11 26.12 20.86
C ILE A 239 -4.02 26.47 22.35
N GLU A 240 -3.39 27.58 22.71
CA GLU A 240 -3.33 28.04 24.10
C GLU A 240 -4.73 28.33 24.66
N GLU A 241 -5.55 29.04 23.91
CA GLU A 241 -6.94 29.33 24.29
C GLU A 241 -7.72 28.03 24.54
N GLU A 242 -7.70 27.07 23.62
CA GLU A 242 -8.39 25.78 23.78
C GLU A 242 -7.83 24.98 24.97
N MET A 243 -6.53 25.02 25.20
CA MET A 243 -5.90 24.37 26.36
C MET A 243 -6.43 24.93 27.65
N GLU A 244 -6.41 26.27 27.82
CA GLU A 244 -6.89 26.90 29.06
C GLU A 244 -8.38 26.66 29.29
N GLU A 245 -9.21 26.72 28.26
CA GLU A 245 -10.64 26.39 28.35
C GLU A 245 -10.85 24.94 28.78
N ARG A 246 -10.11 24.00 28.18
CA ARG A 246 -10.28 22.57 28.49
C ARG A 246 -9.74 22.22 29.88
N VAL A 247 -8.63 22.81 30.29
CA VAL A 247 -8.08 22.66 31.64
C VAL A 247 -9.06 23.18 32.69
N ALA A 248 -9.60 24.40 32.51
CA ALA A 248 -10.63 24.94 33.41
C ALA A 248 -11.87 24.05 33.49
N TRP A 249 -12.29 23.46 32.35
CA TRP A 249 -13.39 22.50 32.33
C TRP A 249 -13.08 21.25 33.18
N PHE A 250 -11.88 20.67 33.06
CA PHE A 250 -11.47 19.51 33.88
C PHE A 250 -11.40 19.87 35.38
N GLU A 251 -10.84 21.00 35.72
CA GLU A 251 -10.75 21.49 37.11
C GLU A 251 -12.18 21.66 37.69
N GLY A 252 -13.09 22.25 36.92
CA GLY A 252 -14.48 22.43 37.32
C GLY A 252 -15.26 21.10 37.52
N GLN A 253 -14.79 20.02 36.89
CA GLN A 253 -15.31 18.66 37.10
C GLN A 253 -14.58 17.89 38.21
N GLY A 254 -13.59 18.48 38.86
CA GLY A 254 -12.74 17.83 39.85
C GLY A 254 -11.71 16.84 39.29
N LYS A 255 -11.50 16.84 37.95
CA LYS A 255 -10.55 15.99 37.23
C LYS A 255 -9.16 16.62 37.16
N LEU A 256 -8.52 16.75 38.32
CA LEU A 256 -7.25 17.48 38.46
C LEU A 256 -6.09 16.79 37.74
N LEU A 257 -6.08 15.47 37.69
CA LEU A 257 -5.03 14.70 37.02
C LEU A 257 -5.09 14.90 35.49
N GLU A 258 -6.28 14.87 34.92
CA GLU A 258 -6.52 15.11 33.48
C GLU A 258 -6.15 16.56 33.11
N ALA A 259 -6.51 17.52 33.97
CA ALA A 259 -6.11 18.92 33.80
C ALA A 259 -4.58 19.09 33.76
N GLN A 260 -3.89 18.45 34.69
CA GLN A 260 -2.42 18.52 34.77
C GLN A 260 -1.76 17.84 33.56
N ARG A 261 -2.22 16.64 33.16
CA ARG A 261 -1.70 15.94 31.97
C ARG A 261 -1.82 16.81 30.73
N LEU A 262 -3.00 17.36 30.50
CA LEU A 262 -3.27 18.17 29.32
C LEU A 262 -2.39 19.42 29.29
N ARG A 263 -2.30 20.13 30.40
CA ARG A 263 -1.47 21.34 30.54
C ARG A 263 0.00 21.03 30.26
N MET A 264 0.56 20.01 30.89
CA MET A 264 1.96 19.64 30.71
C MET A 264 2.29 19.28 29.26
N ARG A 265 1.48 18.42 28.67
CA ARG A 265 1.71 17.97 27.29
C ARG A 265 1.58 19.11 26.30
N THR A 266 0.50 19.88 26.38
CA THR A 266 0.23 20.94 25.41
C THR A 266 1.25 22.08 25.55
N THR A 267 1.68 22.44 26.77
CA THR A 267 2.73 23.46 26.97
C THR A 267 4.04 23.02 26.31
N PHE A 268 4.45 21.77 26.50
CA PHE A 268 5.65 21.24 25.85
C PHE A 268 5.53 21.28 24.31
N ASP A 269 4.41 20.84 23.76
CA ASP A 269 4.18 20.86 22.31
C ASP A 269 4.19 22.30 21.77
N LEU A 270 3.65 23.28 22.52
CA LEU A 270 3.67 24.69 22.15
C LEU A 270 5.08 25.30 22.15
N GLU A 271 5.94 24.90 23.10
CA GLU A 271 7.35 25.30 23.10
C GLU A 271 8.05 24.79 21.84
N MET A 272 7.86 23.53 21.48
CA MET A 272 8.42 22.96 20.27
C MET A 272 7.92 23.67 19.00
N LEU A 273 6.63 23.98 18.93
CA LEU A 273 6.05 24.73 17.80
C LEU A 273 6.62 26.14 17.67
N ARG A 274 6.96 26.80 18.79
CA ARG A 274 7.59 28.15 18.78
C ARG A 274 9.04 28.10 18.33
N GLU A 275 9.80 27.13 18.81
CA GLU A 275 11.25 27.08 18.60
C GLU A 275 11.63 26.40 17.27
N ILE A 276 10.91 25.35 16.87
CA ILE A 276 11.26 24.48 15.74
C ILE A 276 10.22 24.58 14.63
N GLY A 277 9.00 25.05 14.93
CA GLY A 277 7.88 25.07 13.98
C GLY A 277 7.18 23.72 13.80
N SER A 278 7.54 22.71 14.60
CA SER A 278 6.94 21.38 14.58
C SER A 278 7.05 20.69 15.94
N CYS A 279 6.23 19.68 16.21
CA CYS A 279 6.31 18.84 17.41
C CYS A 279 5.90 17.40 17.10
N ALA A 280 6.23 16.47 17.99
CA ALA A 280 5.79 15.08 17.87
C ALA A 280 4.25 15.00 17.96
N GLY A 281 3.59 14.50 16.89
CA GLY A 281 2.15 14.47 16.79
C GLY A 281 1.52 15.80 16.38
N VAL A 282 2.25 16.63 15.63
CA VAL A 282 1.77 17.93 15.09
C VAL A 282 0.43 17.81 14.37
N GLU A 283 0.14 16.66 13.79
CA GLU A 283 -1.13 16.34 13.13
C GLU A 283 -2.35 16.49 14.08
N ASN A 284 -2.18 16.34 15.40
CA ASN A 284 -3.26 16.55 16.36
C ASN A 284 -3.67 18.02 16.51
N TYR A 285 -2.83 18.94 16.04
CA TYR A 285 -3.09 20.37 16.00
C TYR A 285 -3.47 20.88 14.60
N SER A 286 -3.66 19.98 13.62
CA SER A 286 -3.92 20.32 12.22
C SER A 286 -5.11 21.27 12.05
N ARG A 287 -6.16 21.16 12.88
CA ARG A 287 -7.31 22.08 12.83
C ARG A 287 -6.89 23.54 13.05
N HIS A 288 -6.04 23.79 14.03
CA HIS A 288 -5.53 25.13 14.34
C HIS A 288 -4.53 25.62 13.27
N ILE A 289 -3.65 24.73 12.84
CA ILE A 289 -2.65 25.02 11.80
C ILE A 289 -3.34 25.38 10.48
N ASP A 290 -4.36 24.63 10.08
CA ASP A 290 -5.15 24.90 8.88
C ASP A 290 -6.12 26.07 9.05
N GLY A 291 -6.43 26.46 10.27
CA GLY A 291 -7.45 27.50 10.58
C GLY A 291 -8.87 27.02 10.31
N ARG A 292 -9.12 25.72 10.40
CA ARG A 292 -10.44 25.11 10.18
C ARG A 292 -11.37 25.30 11.38
N GLY A 293 -12.66 25.39 11.14
CA GLY A 293 -13.67 25.38 12.19
C GLY A 293 -13.80 24.01 12.87
N PRO A 294 -14.32 23.95 14.12
CA PRO A 294 -14.57 22.69 14.80
C PRO A 294 -15.47 21.75 14.02
N GLY A 295 -15.11 20.45 13.97
CA GLY A 295 -15.87 19.40 13.27
C GLY A 295 -15.66 19.35 11.76
N THR A 296 -14.95 20.28 11.16
CA THR A 296 -14.66 20.26 9.72
C THR A 296 -13.62 19.18 9.39
N PRO A 297 -13.77 18.48 8.24
CA PRO A 297 -12.81 17.46 7.82
C PRO A 297 -11.44 18.04 7.51
N PRO A 298 -10.35 17.26 7.64
CA PRO A 298 -9.03 17.68 7.17
C PRO A 298 -8.97 17.69 5.64
N HIS A 299 -7.97 18.38 5.10
CA HIS A 299 -7.55 18.15 3.72
C HIS A 299 -6.91 16.76 3.61
N THR A 300 -7.11 16.13 2.47
CA THR A 300 -6.68 14.76 2.20
C THR A 300 -6.01 14.70 0.82
N LEU A 301 -5.57 13.52 0.38
CA LEU A 301 -5.04 13.34 -0.98
C LEU A 301 -6.07 13.75 -2.05
N LEU A 302 -7.37 13.57 -1.79
CA LEU A 302 -8.43 13.92 -2.72
C LEU A 302 -8.44 15.41 -3.06
N ASP A 303 -8.05 16.26 -2.10
CA ASP A 303 -8.00 17.72 -2.29
C ASP A 303 -6.80 18.19 -3.15
N TYR A 304 -5.84 17.29 -3.47
CA TYR A 304 -4.74 17.54 -4.40
C TYR A 304 -5.08 17.19 -5.86
N PHE A 305 -6.17 16.43 -6.07
CA PHE A 305 -6.63 16.11 -7.41
C PHE A 305 -7.39 17.29 -8.05
N PRO A 306 -7.33 17.43 -9.38
CA PRO A 306 -8.23 18.34 -10.08
C PRO A 306 -9.66 17.79 -10.08
N ASP A 307 -10.64 18.67 -10.23
CA ASP A 307 -12.08 18.34 -10.13
C ASP A 307 -12.55 17.24 -11.10
N ASP A 308 -11.84 17.05 -12.21
CA ASP A 308 -12.20 16.10 -13.26
C ASP A 308 -11.49 14.74 -13.17
N PHE A 309 -10.87 14.42 -12.04
CA PHE A 309 -10.20 13.13 -11.89
C PHE A 309 -11.18 11.94 -11.94
N LEU A 310 -10.67 10.79 -12.37
CA LEU A 310 -11.40 9.53 -12.36
C LEU A 310 -11.09 8.75 -11.10
N LEU A 311 -12.10 8.36 -10.33
CA LEU A 311 -11.94 7.43 -9.23
C LEU A 311 -12.18 6.00 -9.71
N ILE A 312 -11.29 5.09 -9.34
CA ILE A 312 -11.42 3.66 -9.58
C ILE A 312 -11.27 2.94 -8.25
N ILE A 313 -12.25 2.13 -7.87
CA ILE A 313 -12.24 1.39 -6.60
C ILE A 313 -12.14 -0.10 -6.93
N ASP A 314 -10.95 -0.67 -6.74
CA ASP A 314 -10.77 -2.11 -6.93
C ASP A 314 -11.21 -2.90 -5.69
N GLU A 315 -11.61 -4.15 -5.93
CA GLU A 315 -12.26 -5.00 -4.94
C GLU A 315 -13.32 -4.22 -4.13
N SER A 316 -14.19 -3.49 -4.85
CA SER A 316 -15.14 -2.50 -4.30
C SER A 316 -16.02 -3.05 -3.17
N HIS A 317 -16.36 -4.34 -3.24
CA HIS A 317 -17.12 -5.05 -2.20
C HIS A 317 -16.41 -5.09 -0.82
N VAL A 318 -15.09 -4.84 -0.78
CA VAL A 318 -14.27 -4.71 0.44
C VAL A 318 -13.91 -3.25 0.69
N THR A 319 -13.42 -2.56 -0.35
CA THR A 319 -12.87 -1.21 -0.25
C THR A 319 -13.93 -0.18 0.15
N VAL A 320 -15.14 -0.26 -0.40
CA VAL A 320 -16.25 0.65 -0.07
C VAL A 320 -16.65 0.55 1.41
N PRO A 321 -16.97 -0.64 1.97
CA PRO A 321 -17.22 -0.79 3.40
C PRO A 321 -16.05 -0.37 4.30
N GLN A 322 -14.80 -0.60 3.85
CA GLN A 322 -13.61 -0.23 4.59
C GLN A 322 -13.50 1.30 4.73
N ILE A 323 -13.71 2.06 3.65
CA ILE A 323 -13.72 3.53 3.70
C ILE A 323 -14.78 4.00 4.69
N GLY A 324 -15.99 3.45 4.64
CA GLY A 324 -17.09 3.82 5.53
C GLY A 324 -16.82 3.54 7.03
N ALA A 325 -16.02 2.51 7.33
CA ALA A 325 -15.76 2.09 8.71
C ALA A 325 -14.61 2.84 9.40
N MET A 326 -13.71 3.49 8.64
CA MET A 326 -12.48 4.09 9.19
C MET A 326 -12.76 5.19 10.21
N PHE A 327 -13.75 6.03 9.97
CA PHE A 327 -14.08 7.16 10.83
C PHE A 327 -14.43 6.75 12.27
N GLU A 328 -15.34 5.79 12.44
CA GLU A 328 -15.86 5.42 13.77
C GLU A 328 -14.77 4.80 14.65
N GLY A 329 -13.89 3.97 14.08
CA GLY A 329 -12.77 3.37 14.81
C GLY A 329 -11.79 4.41 15.34
N ASP A 330 -11.38 5.37 14.52
CA ASP A 330 -10.47 6.45 14.91
C ASP A 330 -11.09 7.40 15.92
N MET A 331 -12.36 7.79 15.71
CA MET A 331 -13.09 8.69 16.57
C MET A 331 -13.29 8.12 17.98
N SER A 332 -13.63 6.83 18.11
CA SER A 332 -13.81 6.17 19.41
C SER A 332 -12.52 6.22 20.24
N ARG A 333 -11.39 5.92 19.62
CA ARG A 333 -10.07 5.97 20.26
C ARG A 333 -9.70 7.39 20.71
N LYS A 334 -9.85 8.38 19.84
CA LYS A 334 -9.51 9.78 20.12
C LYS A 334 -10.41 10.41 21.18
N ARG A 335 -11.70 10.06 21.19
CA ARG A 335 -12.61 10.52 22.24
C ARG A 335 -12.12 10.10 23.62
N THR A 336 -11.68 8.85 23.78
CA THR A 336 -11.13 8.35 25.03
C THR A 336 -9.89 9.15 25.46
N LEU A 337 -8.98 9.47 24.55
CA LEU A 337 -7.80 10.29 24.84
C LEU A 337 -8.17 11.72 25.27
N VAL A 338 -9.16 12.34 24.64
CA VAL A 338 -9.64 13.69 24.96
C VAL A 338 -10.37 13.71 26.31
N ASP A 339 -11.20 12.71 26.61
CA ASP A 339 -11.99 12.63 27.84
C ASP A 339 -11.14 12.38 29.08
N HIS A 340 -9.89 11.89 28.90
CA HIS A 340 -8.94 11.62 29.98
C HIS A 340 -7.70 12.56 29.96
N GLY A 341 -7.76 13.67 29.23
CA GLY A 341 -6.75 14.74 29.28
C GLY A 341 -5.43 14.43 28.58
N PHE A 342 -5.38 13.45 27.68
CA PHE A 342 -4.18 13.16 26.88
C PHE A 342 -4.08 14.03 25.62
N ARG A 343 -5.22 14.50 25.09
CA ARG A 343 -5.28 15.35 23.90
C ARG A 343 -6.34 16.44 24.03
N LEU A 344 -6.15 17.53 23.29
CA LEU A 344 -7.16 18.58 23.14
C LEU A 344 -8.37 18.09 22.35
N PRO A 345 -9.57 18.67 22.54
CA PRO A 345 -10.74 18.35 21.72
C PRO A 345 -10.50 18.46 20.21
N SER A 346 -9.68 19.42 19.78
CA SER A 346 -9.30 19.62 18.36
C SER A 346 -8.59 18.42 17.72
N ALA A 347 -7.96 17.56 18.51
CA ALA A 347 -7.35 16.33 18.00
C ALA A 347 -8.35 15.37 17.35
N MET A 348 -9.64 15.46 17.72
CA MET A 348 -10.72 14.69 17.09
C MET A 348 -10.98 15.12 15.64
N ASP A 349 -10.56 16.33 15.24
CA ASP A 349 -10.72 16.85 13.88
C ASP A 349 -9.55 16.45 12.94
N ASN A 350 -8.49 15.85 13.47
CA ASN A 350 -7.51 15.10 12.69
C ASN A 350 -7.98 13.66 12.54
N ARG A 351 -8.79 13.38 11.56
CA ARG A 351 -9.53 12.14 11.38
C ARG A 351 -9.67 11.77 9.91
N PRO A 352 -9.91 10.49 9.58
CA PRO A 352 -10.30 10.15 8.22
C PRO A 352 -11.63 10.82 7.86
N LEU A 353 -11.86 10.97 6.57
CA LEU A 353 -13.15 11.45 6.05
C LEU A 353 -14.27 10.52 6.47
N LYS A 354 -15.45 11.09 6.75
CA LYS A 354 -16.69 10.35 6.80
C LYS A 354 -17.11 9.94 5.38
N TRP A 355 -18.02 8.98 5.30
CA TRP A 355 -18.50 8.50 4.02
C TRP A 355 -19.12 9.60 3.15
N ASP A 356 -19.96 10.44 3.73
CA ASP A 356 -20.59 11.59 3.06
C ASP A 356 -19.56 12.67 2.63
N GLU A 357 -18.53 12.89 3.45
CA GLU A 357 -17.44 13.80 3.12
C GLU A 357 -16.55 13.26 1.99
N PHE A 358 -16.33 11.95 1.95
CA PHE A 358 -15.64 11.27 0.86
C PHE A 358 -16.43 11.37 -0.44
N THR A 359 -17.71 11.01 -0.40
CA THR A 359 -18.58 11.03 -1.60
C THR A 359 -18.80 12.43 -2.15
N ALA A 360 -18.72 13.46 -1.31
CA ALA A 360 -18.80 14.86 -1.76
C ALA A 360 -17.54 15.36 -2.51
N ARG A 361 -16.40 14.63 -2.40
CA ARG A 361 -15.12 15.00 -3.06
C ARG A 361 -14.83 14.22 -4.31
N ILE A 362 -15.59 13.17 -4.59
CA ILE A 362 -15.39 12.30 -5.75
C ILE A 362 -16.36 12.68 -6.87
N GLY A 363 -15.90 12.50 -8.10
CA GLY A 363 -16.72 12.62 -9.31
C GLY A 363 -17.09 11.24 -9.85
N GLN A 364 -16.88 11.05 -11.15
CA GLN A 364 -17.16 9.78 -11.81
C GLN A 364 -16.31 8.65 -11.23
N THR A 365 -16.96 7.54 -10.91
CA THR A 365 -16.37 6.40 -10.20
C THR A 365 -16.59 5.09 -10.95
N VAL A 366 -15.52 4.30 -11.08
CA VAL A 366 -15.57 2.94 -11.62
C VAL A 366 -15.32 1.96 -10.49
N TYR A 367 -16.26 1.06 -10.27
CA TYR A 367 -16.16 0.01 -9.26
C TYR A 367 -15.75 -1.30 -9.92
N LEU A 368 -14.65 -1.89 -9.48
CA LEU A 368 -14.14 -3.16 -9.99
C LEU A 368 -14.37 -4.24 -8.93
N SER A 369 -15.02 -5.33 -9.30
CA SER A 369 -15.16 -6.49 -8.42
C SER A 369 -15.57 -7.73 -9.18
N ALA A 370 -15.19 -8.90 -8.69
CA ALA A 370 -15.79 -10.17 -9.12
C ALA A 370 -17.19 -10.40 -8.53
N THR A 371 -17.49 -9.70 -7.42
CA THR A 371 -18.72 -9.82 -6.63
C THR A 371 -19.14 -8.43 -6.10
N PRO A 372 -19.62 -7.52 -6.96
CA PRO A 372 -20.00 -6.16 -6.56
C PRO A 372 -20.97 -6.14 -5.38
N GLY A 373 -20.90 -5.10 -4.55
CA GLY A 373 -21.77 -4.88 -3.41
C GLY A 373 -23.10 -4.22 -3.76
N PRO A 374 -24.05 -4.20 -2.83
CA PRO A 374 -25.33 -3.51 -3.03
C PRO A 374 -25.14 -2.01 -3.32
N TYR A 375 -24.18 -1.36 -2.65
CA TYR A 375 -23.96 0.07 -2.79
C TYR A 375 -23.68 0.48 -4.25
N GLU A 376 -22.70 -0.16 -4.89
CA GLU A 376 -22.33 0.17 -6.25
C GLU A 376 -23.36 -0.31 -7.29
N LEU A 377 -24.03 -1.43 -7.01
CA LEU A 377 -25.10 -1.96 -7.88
C LEU A 377 -26.35 -1.06 -7.89
N ASP A 378 -26.71 -0.49 -6.74
CA ASP A 378 -27.88 0.39 -6.62
C ASP A 378 -27.64 1.77 -7.29
N ARG A 379 -26.38 2.15 -7.50
CA ARG A 379 -25.98 3.45 -8.06
C ARG A 379 -25.68 3.40 -9.56
N SER A 380 -25.33 2.24 -10.08
CA SER A 380 -24.95 2.07 -11.48
C SER A 380 -26.14 1.72 -12.37
N ASP A 381 -26.22 2.29 -13.57
CA ASP A 381 -27.21 1.94 -14.58
C ASP A 381 -26.92 0.60 -15.28
N GLY A 382 -26.57 -0.41 -14.49
CA GLY A 382 -26.23 -1.75 -14.94
C GLY A 382 -24.73 -2.05 -14.90
N VAL A 383 -24.39 -3.28 -15.14
CA VAL A 383 -23.06 -3.85 -14.96
C VAL A 383 -22.39 -4.12 -16.30
N VAL A 384 -21.13 -3.74 -16.44
CA VAL A 384 -20.27 -4.19 -17.54
C VAL A 384 -19.59 -5.47 -17.09
N GLU A 385 -19.74 -6.55 -17.85
CA GLU A 385 -19.18 -7.85 -17.51
C GLU A 385 -17.85 -8.11 -18.22
N GLN A 386 -16.86 -8.60 -17.46
CA GLN A 386 -15.59 -9.09 -17.97
C GLN A 386 -15.35 -10.51 -17.44
N ILE A 387 -15.91 -11.51 -18.12
CA ILE A 387 -15.97 -12.89 -17.66
C ILE A 387 -14.89 -13.74 -18.32
N ILE A 388 -14.59 -13.47 -19.59
CA ILE A 388 -13.69 -14.31 -20.39
C ILE A 388 -12.24 -14.16 -19.93
N ARG A 389 -11.59 -15.28 -19.64
CA ARG A 389 -10.15 -15.37 -19.37
C ARG A 389 -9.40 -15.65 -20.68
N PRO A 390 -8.41 -14.81 -21.03
CA PRO A 390 -7.59 -15.04 -22.24
C PRO A 390 -6.84 -16.38 -22.24
N THR A 391 -6.58 -16.94 -21.04
CA THR A 391 -5.93 -18.25 -20.86
C THR A 391 -6.81 -19.45 -21.20
N GLY A 392 -8.11 -19.22 -21.43
CA GLY A 392 -9.09 -20.26 -21.63
C GLY A 392 -9.52 -21.03 -20.38
N LEU A 393 -8.95 -20.70 -19.21
CA LEU A 393 -9.31 -21.37 -17.95
C LEU A 393 -10.78 -21.13 -17.59
N VAL A 394 -11.46 -22.20 -17.26
CA VAL A 394 -12.89 -22.19 -16.89
C VAL A 394 -13.07 -22.11 -15.38
N ASP A 395 -14.22 -21.60 -14.93
CA ASP A 395 -14.58 -21.69 -13.51
C ASP A 395 -14.69 -23.16 -13.08
N PRO A 396 -14.33 -23.49 -11.81
CA PRO A 396 -14.29 -24.88 -11.37
C PRO A 396 -15.67 -25.55 -11.37
N LEU A 397 -15.68 -26.85 -11.47
CA LEU A 397 -16.90 -27.63 -11.23
C LEU A 397 -17.19 -27.64 -9.73
N VAL A 398 -18.41 -27.28 -9.35
CA VAL A 398 -18.85 -27.29 -7.95
C VAL A 398 -19.78 -28.46 -7.71
N THR A 399 -19.44 -29.29 -6.71
CA THR A 399 -20.25 -30.45 -6.31
C THR A 399 -20.73 -30.26 -4.86
N VAL A 400 -22.04 -30.38 -4.65
CA VAL A 400 -22.62 -30.40 -3.29
C VAL A 400 -22.66 -31.82 -2.78
N LYS A 401 -22.14 -32.06 -1.60
CA LYS A 401 -22.05 -33.35 -0.92
C LYS A 401 -22.69 -33.29 0.46
N PRO A 402 -23.20 -34.39 1.04
CA PRO A 402 -23.78 -34.39 2.39
C PRO A 402 -22.72 -34.07 3.46
N THR A 403 -23.15 -33.53 4.58
CA THR A 403 -22.27 -33.26 5.73
C THR A 403 -21.91 -34.56 6.49
N GLU A 404 -22.78 -35.57 6.42
CA GLU A 404 -22.49 -36.88 6.99
C GLU A 404 -21.30 -37.52 6.26
N GLY A 405 -20.25 -37.84 7.00
CA GLY A 405 -19.00 -38.40 6.43
C GLY A 405 -18.11 -37.38 5.69
N GLN A 406 -18.38 -36.07 5.81
CA GLN A 406 -17.63 -35.04 5.12
C GLN A 406 -16.10 -35.09 5.35
N ILE A 407 -15.66 -35.49 6.55
CA ILE A 407 -14.23 -35.58 6.88
C ILE A 407 -13.57 -36.80 6.24
N ASP A 408 -14.27 -37.93 6.16
CA ASP A 408 -13.76 -39.13 5.52
C ASP A 408 -13.65 -38.95 4.00
N ASP A 409 -14.69 -38.34 3.37
CA ASP A 409 -14.66 -37.99 1.94
C ASP A 409 -13.57 -36.95 1.67
N LEU A 410 -13.43 -35.92 2.52
CA LEU A 410 -12.34 -34.93 2.40
C LEU A 410 -10.98 -35.63 2.41
N LEU A 411 -10.75 -36.58 3.33
CA LEU A 411 -9.48 -37.30 3.43
C LEU A 411 -9.18 -38.12 2.17
N GLU A 412 -10.20 -38.77 1.59
CA GLU A 412 -10.08 -39.51 0.32
C GLU A 412 -9.72 -38.57 -0.82
N GLN A 413 -10.41 -37.44 -0.94
CA GLN A 413 -10.16 -36.41 -1.96
C GLN A 413 -8.76 -35.79 -1.81
N VAL A 414 -8.31 -35.52 -0.60
CA VAL A 414 -6.97 -35.03 -0.33
C VAL A 414 -5.92 -36.03 -0.84
N ARG A 415 -6.05 -37.32 -0.51
CA ARG A 415 -5.14 -38.36 -0.99
C ARG A 415 -5.05 -38.44 -2.49
N ALA A 416 -6.21 -38.38 -3.17
CA ALA A 416 -6.28 -38.41 -4.63
C ALA A 416 -5.60 -37.18 -5.30
N ARG A 417 -5.56 -36.03 -4.62
CA ARG A 417 -4.86 -34.83 -5.13
C ARG A 417 -3.36 -34.87 -4.81
N VAL A 418 -2.99 -35.34 -3.64
CA VAL A 418 -1.58 -35.49 -3.25
C VAL A 418 -0.85 -36.45 -4.19
N GLU A 419 -1.49 -37.55 -4.62
CA GLU A 419 -0.94 -38.49 -5.62
C GLU A 419 -0.62 -37.82 -6.98
N LYS A 420 -1.32 -36.71 -7.29
CA LYS A 420 -1.10 -35.92 -8.51
C LYS A 420 -0.19 -34.71 -8.31
N ASP A 421 0.41 -34.56 -7.11
CA ASP A 421 1.18 -33.39 -6.71
C ASP A 421 0.38 -32.07 -6.75
N GLU A 422 -0.91 -32.14 -6.46
CA GLU A 422 -1.83 -30.99 -6.40
C GLU A 422 -2.08 -30.59 -4.95
N ARG A 423 -2.59 -29.36 -4.73
CA ARG A 423 -2.83 -28.77 -3.40
C ARG A 423 -4.31 -28.60 -3.13
N VAL A 424 -4.66 -28.61 -1.85
CA VAL A 424 -6.05 -28.52 -1.37
C VAL A 424 -6.20 -27.38 -0.37
N LEU A 425 -7.25 -26.58 -0.56
CA LEU A 425 -7.70 -25.60 0.43
C LEU A 425 -8.98 -26.11 1.11
N VAL A 426 -9.03 -25.97 2.43
CA VAL A 426 -10.21 -26.33 3.23
C VAL A 426 -10.68 -25.14 4.05
N THR A 427 -11.96 -24.77 3.93
CA THR A 427 -12.54 -23.67 4.71
C THR A 427 -13.45 -24.20 5.80
N THR A 428 -13.22 -23.72 7.04
CA THR A 428 -14.03 -24.01 8.24
C THR A 428 -14.74 -22.76 8.73
N LEU A 429 -15.62 -22.90 9.73
CA LEU A 429 -16.38 -21.79 10.32
C LEU A 429 -15.68 -21.13 11.52
N THR A 430 -14.83 -21.88 12.24
CA THR A 430 -14.21 -21.40 13.47
C THR A 430 -12.74 -21.78 13.55
N LYS A 431 -11.94 -21.02 14.35
CA LYS A 431 -10.54 -21.34 14.64
C LYS A 431 -10.40 -22.75 15.23
N LYS A 432 -11.23 -23.07 16.19
CA LYS A 432 -11.23 -24.37 16.86
C LYS A 432 -11.43 -25.52 15.87
N MET A 433 -12.40 -25.40 14.94
CA MET A 433 -12.58 -26.40 13.88
C MET A 433 -11.36 -26.52 12.98
N ALA A 434 -10.73 -25.40 12.63
CA ALA A 434 -9.52 -25.43 11.80
C ALA A 434 -8.37 -26.16 12.50
N GLU A 435 -8.14 -25.88 13.77
CA GLU A 435 -7.10 -26.52 14.59
C GLU A 435 -7.37 -28.02 14.80
N GLU A 436 -8.61 -28.39 15.16
CA GLU A 436 -9.01 -29.79 15.35
C GLU A 436 -8.90 -30.58 14.05
N LEU A 437 -9.33 -30.01 12.92
CA LEU A 437 -9.22 -30.65 11.60
C LEU A 437 -7.76 -30.81 11.18
N THR A 438 -6.93 -29.81 11.40
CA THR A 438 -5.49 -29.88 11.09
C THR A 438 -4.83 -31.00 11.90
N THR A 439 -5.09 -31.08 13.20
CA THR A 439 -4.59 -32.16 14.06
C THR A 439 -5.06 -33.53 13.56
N TYR A 440 -6.36 -33.67 13.25
CA TYR A 440 -6.93 -34.93 12.77
C TYR A 440 -6.30 -35.40 11.43
N LEU A 441 -6.11 -34.48 10.47
CA LEU A 441 -5.49 -34.80 9.19
C LEU A 441 -4.00 -35.16 9.35
N ALA A 442 -3.27 -34.45 10.22
CA ALA A 442 -1.87 -34.73 10.53
C ALA A 442 -1.69 -36.13 11.15
N GLU A 443 -2.55 -36.51 12.10
CA GLU A 443 -2.56 -37.85 12.70
C GLU A 443 -2.80 -38.98 11.68
N ARG A 444 -3.41 -38.66 10.54
CA ARG A 444 -3.65 -39.59 9.41
C ARG A 444 -2.58 -39.52 8.31
N GLY A 445 -1.47 -38.83 8.61
CA GLY A 445 -0.30 -38.77 7.74
C GLY A 445 -0.44 -37.75 6.58
N VAL A 446 -1.40 -36.84 6.63
CA VAL A 446 -1.52 -35.75 5.67
C VAL A 446 -0.59 -34.61 6.10
N ARG A 447 0.19 -34.07 5.18
CA ARG A 447 0.98 -32.84 5.40
C ARG A 447 0.03 -31.65 5.32
N VAL A 448 -0.30 -31.07 6.47
CA VAL A 448 -1.35 -30.04 6.59
C VAL A 448 -0.89 -28.92 7.52
N GLU A 449 -1.26 -27.70 7.15
CA GLU A 449 -1.07 -26.49 7.96
C GLU A 449 -2.39 -25.74 8.08
N TYR A 450 -2.52 -24.85 9.09
CA TYR A 450 -3.71 -24.01 9.24
C TYR A 450 -3.35 -22.53 9.19
N LEU A 451 -4.32 -21.72 8.74
CA LEU A 451 -4.19 -20.29 8.61
C LEU A 451 -5.40 -19.57 9.22
N HIS A 452 -5.16 -18.67 10.17
CA HIS A 452 -6.19 -17.83 10.78
C HIS A 452 -5.73 -16.36 10.94
N SER A 453 -6.61 -15.52 11.49
CA SER A 453 -6.38 -14.07 11.60
C SER A 453 -5.18 -13.67 12.47
N ASP A 454 -4.77 -14.52 13.42
CA ASP A 454 -3.72 -14.22 14.39
C ASP A 454 -2.32 -14.62 13.90
N VAL A 455 -2.24 -15.26 12.73
CA VAL A 455 -0.97 -15.53 12.05
C VAL A 455 -0.45 -14.20 11.48
N ASP A 456 0.77 -13.83 11.86
CA ASP A 456 1.41 -12.61 11.36
C ASP A 456 1.60 -12.64 9.83
N THR A 457 1.83 -11.47 9.25
CA THR A 457 1.88 -11.33 7.80
C THR A 457 3.05 -12.11 7.18
N LEU A 458 4.21 -12.14 7.83
CA LEU A 458 5.39 -12.86 7.33
C LEU A 458 5.13 -14.36 7.31
N ARG A 459 4.68 -14.92 8.44
CA ARG A 459 4.36 -16.35 8.54
C ARG A 459 3.26 -16.76 7.57
N ARG A 460 2.30 -15.88 7.30
CA ARG A 460 1.27 -16.12 6.28
C ARG A 460 1.87 -16.27 4.88
N VAL A 461 2.78 -15.37 4.49
CA VAL A 461 3.47 -15.42 3.19
C VAL A 461 4.31 -16.70 3.09
N GLU A 462 5.02 -17.08 4.16
CA GLU A 462 5.77 -18.33 4.22
C GLU A 462 4.88 -19.56 4.01
N LEU A 463 3.76 -19.66 4.73
CA LEU A 463 2.82 -20.77 4.60
C LEU A 463 2.29 -20.92 3.16
N LEU A 464 1.95 -19.81 2.51
CA LEU A 464 1.47 -19.85 1.14
C LEU A 464 2.57 -20.31 0.15
N ARG A 465 3.81 -19.90 0.37
CA ARG A 465 4.96 -20.35 -0.40
C ARG A 465 5.26 -21.83 -0.17
N GLU A 466 5.25 -22.27 1.08
CA GLU A 466 5.45 -23.66 1.46
C GLU A 466 4.39 -24.56 0.84
N LEU A 467 3.11 -24.14 0.82
CA LEU A 467 2.03 -24.82 0.12
C LEU A 467 2.36 -24.97 -1.38
N ARG A 468 2.75 -23.89 -2.05
CA ARG A 468 3.11 -23.87 -3.47
C ARG A 468 4.32 -24.76 -3.77
N LYS A 469 5.32 -24.78 -2.89
CA LYS A 469 6.51 -25.64 -3.00
C LYS A 469 6.23 -27.12 -2.67
N GLY A 470 5.07 -27.42 -2.10
CA GLY A 470 4.72 -28.78 -1.68
C GLY A 470 5.38 -29.24 -0.39
N ALA A 471 5.80 -28.31 0.47
CA ALA A 471 6.24 -28.65 1.82
C ALA A 471 5.09 -29.30 2.60
N PHE A 472 3.87 -28.87 2.34
CA PHE A 472 2.64 -29.51 2.77
C PHE A 472 1.58 -29.44 1.65
N ASP A 473 0.50 -30.23 1.76
CA ASP A 473 -0.46 -30.46 0.69
C ASP A 473 -1.79 -29.77 0.92
N VAL A 474 -2.14 -29.56 2.19
CA VAL A 474 -3.45 -29.05 2.60
C VAL A 474 -3.28 -27.81 3.47
N LEU A 475 -3.99 -26.75 3.12
CA LEU A 475 -4.12 -25.56 3.95
C LEU A 475 -5.56 -25.43 4.46
N VAL A 476 -5.72 -25.48 5.77
CA VAL A 476 -7.01 -25.30 6.45
C VAL A 476 -7.13 -23.86 6.94
N GLY A 477 -8.27 -23.22 6.76
CA GLY A 477 -8.46 -21.88 7.28
C GLY A 477 -9.93 -21.45 7.40
N ILE A 478 -10.17 -20.38 8.15
CA ILE A 478 -11.50 -19.82 8.34
C ILE A 478 -11.85 -18.89 7.18
N ASN A 479 -10.95 -17.98 6.91
CA ASN A 479 -11.09 -16.97 5.87
C ASN A 479 -9.86 -16.99 4.95
N LEU A 480 -9.88 -17.88 3.97
CA LEU A 480 -8.88 -17.96 2.92
C LEU A 480 -9.18 -16.98 1.77
N LEU A 481 -10.10 -16.02 2.02
CA LEU A 481 -10.64 -15.10 1.02
C LEU A 481 -9.82 -13.81 0.86
N ARG A 482 -8.73 -13.62 1.63
CA ARG A 482 -7.99 -12.37 1.47
C ARG A 482 -7.56 -12.20 0.03
N GLU A 483 -7.83 -11.04 -0.49
CA GLU A 483 -7.55 -10.61 -1.85
C GLU A 483 -6.06 -10.80 -2.16
N GLY A 484 -5.72 -11.11 -3.42
CA GLY A 484 -4.34 -11.27 -3.86
C GLY A 484 -3.75 -12.69 -3.74
N LEU A 485 -4.48 -13.70 -3.24
CA LEU A 485 -4.01 -15.08 -3.24
C LEU A 485 -4.08 -15.69 -4.65
N ASP A 486 -2.94 -15.96 -5.23
CA ASP A 486 -2.78 -16.60 -6.53
C ASP A 486 -2.08 -17.95 -6.38
N LEU A 487 -2.86 -19.03 -6.34
CA LEU A 487 -2.42 -20.40 -6.05
C LEU A 487 -2.79 -21.34 -7.20
N PRO A 488 -2.08 -21.30 -8.33
CA PRO A 488 -2.40 -22.15 -9.48
C PRO A 488 -2.22 -23.65 -9.22
N GLU A 489 -1.49 -24.03 -8.16
CA GLU A 489 -1.27 -25.40 -7.74
C GLU A 489 -2.50 -26.01 -7.02
N VAL A 490 -3.45 -25.18 -6.59
CA VAL A 490 -4.67 -25.61 -5.89
C VAL A 490 -5.68 -26.13 -6.91
N SER A 491 -5.96 -27.43 -6.87
CA SER A 491 -6.96 -28.10 -7.71
C SER A 491 -8.27 -28.38 -6.98
N LEU A 492 -8.28 -28.43 -5.65
CA LEU A 492 -9.47 -28.68 -4.86
C LEU A 492 -9.67 -27.61 -3.79
N VAL A 493 -10.87 -27.07 -3.71
CA VAL A 493 -11.34 -26.26 -2.58
C VAL A 493 -12.51 -26.98 -1.92
N SER A 494 -12.37 -27.27 -0.64
CA SER A 494 -13.41 -27.93 0.17
C SER A 494 -14.02 -26.93 1.14
N ILE A 495 -15.33 -26.76 1.09
CA ILE A 495 -16.09 -25.85 1.93
C ILE A 495 -16.93 -26.69 2.89
N LEU A 496 -16.48 -26.81 4.14
CA LEU A 496 -17.19 -27.57 5.16
C LEU A 496 -18.38 -26.75 5.70
N ASP A 497 -19.46 -27.44 6.04
CA ASP A 497 -20.67 -26.84 6.58
C ASP A 497 -21.14 -25.61 5.75
N ALA A 498 -21.26 -25.80 4.45
CA ALA A 498 -21.56 -24.72 3.51
C ALA A 498 -23.00 -24.17 3.67
N ASP A 499 -23.89 -24.94 4.29
CA ASP A 499 -25.29 -24.57 4.59
C ASP A 499 -25.47 -23.76 5.90
N LYS A 500 -24.40 -23.53 6.66
CA LYS A 500 -24.44 -22.68 7.85
C LYS A 500 -24.36 -21.22 7.45
N GLU A 501 -25.51 -20.62 7.12
CA GLU A 501 -25.57 -19.23 6.69
C GLU A 501 -24.90 -18.27 7.66
N GLY A 502 -24.22 -17.26 7.09
CA GLY A 502 -23.51 -16.24 7.81
C GLY A 502 -22.51 -15.51 6.91
N PHE A 503 -21.74 -14.58 7.45
CA PHE A 503 -20.79 -13.79 6.70
C PHE A 503 -19.82 -14.64 5.84
N LEU A 504 -19.31 -15.74 6.41
CA LEU A 504 -18.36 -16.65 5.74
C LEU A 504 -19.01 -17.59 4.70
N ARG A 505 -20.31 -17.66 4.64
CA ARG A 505 -21.09 -18.50 3.72
C ARG A 505 -22.12 -17.69 2.93
N SER A 506 -21.96 -16.36 2.87
CA SER A 506 -22.72 -15.50 1.98
C SER A 506 -22.40 -15.83 0.50
N THR A 507 -23.33 -15.54 -0.41
CA THR A 507 -23.15 -15.68 -1.87
C THR A 507 -21.79 -15.18 -2.33
N ARG A 508 -21.40 -13.99 -1.87
CA ARG A 508 -20.15 -13.33 -2.20
C ARG A 508 -18.93 -14.13 -1.72
N SER A 509 -18.95 -14.53 -0.44
CA SER A 509 -17.86 -15.33 0.15
C SER A 509 -17.71 -16.68 -0.56
N LEU A 510 -18.81 -17.32 -0.92
CA LEU A 510 -18.80 -18.58 -1.65
C LEU A 510 -18.19 -18.42 -3.06
N ILE A 511 -18.63 -17.42 -3.85
CA ILE A 511 -18.09 -17.15 -5.18
C ILE A 511 -16.58 -16.89 -5.13
N GLN A 512 -16.11 -16.11 -4.15
CA GLN A 512 -14.68 -15.84 -3.99
C GLN A 512 -13.87 -17.07 -3.60
N THR A 513 -14.42 -17.90 -2.70
CA THR A 513 -13.79 -19.16 -2.31
C THR A 513 -13.71 -20.13 -3.48
N ILE A 514 -14.79 -20.27 -4.24
CA ILE A 514 -14.84 -21.06 -5.48
C ILE A 514 -13.77 -20.58 -6.47
N GLY A 515 -13.63 -19.28 -6.63
CA GLY A 515 -12.66 -18.64 -7.54
C GLY A 515 -11.20 -18.99 -7.26
N ARG A 516 -10.86 -19.52 -6.05
CA ARG A 516 -9.50 -19.95 -5.74
C ARG A 516 -9.06 -21.18 -6.55
N ALA A 517 -9.98 -22.05 -6.94
CA ALA A 517 -9.71 -23.20 -7.81
C ALA A 517 -9.77 -22.84 -9.31
N ALA A 518 -10.19 -21.64 -9.69
CA ALA A 518 -10.40 -21.24 -11.09
C ALA A 518 -9.08 -21.03 -11.89
N ARG A 519 -7.93 -21.13 -11.26
CA ARG A 519 -6.60 -21.00 -11.88
C ARG A 519 -5.94 -22.32 -12.21
N ASN A 520 -6.55 -23.42 -11.82
CA ASN A 520 -6.12 -24.76 -12.14
C ASN A 520 -7.02 -25.36 -13.23
N VAL A 521 -6.42 -26.03 -14.21
CA VAL A 521 -7.16 -26.69 -15.30
C VAL A 521 -8.09 -27.79 -14.75
N SER A 522 -7.67 -28.46 -13.67
CA SER A 522 -8.43 -29.52 -12.99
C SER A 522 -9.17 -28.97 -11.75
N GLY A 523 -9.47 -27.67 -11.72
CA GLY A 523 -10.08 -27.03 -10.57
C GLY A 523 -11.47 -27.58 -10.24
N GLU A 524 -11.66 -28.03 -9.01
CA GLU A 524 -12.94 -28.52 -8.47
C GLU A 524 -13.22 -27.89 -7.10
N VAL A 525 -14.50 -27.80 -6.76
CA VAL A 525 -14.95 -27.33 -5.45
C VAL A 525 -15.97 -28.32 -4.87
N HIS A 526 -15.77 -28.75 -3.65
CA HIS A 526 -16.73 -29.54 -2.90
C HIS A 526 -17.35 -28.69 -1.79
N MET A 527 -18.67 -28.58 -1.83
CA MET A 527 -19.47 -27.95 -0.78
C MET A 527 -20.17 -29.03 0.03
N TYR A 528 -19.85 -29.14 1.32
CA TYR A 528 -20.54 -30.09 2.20
C TYR A 528 -21.72 -29.37 2.85
N ALA A 529 -22.92 -29.84 2.52
CA ALA A 529 -24.17 -29.24 2.94
C ALA A 529 -25.30 -30.26 2.89
N ASP A 530 -26.19 -30.26 3.87
CA ASP A 530 -27.40 -31.09 3.88
C ASP A 530 -28.56 -30.40 3.19
N THR A 531 -28.53 -29.06 3.13
CA THR A 531 -29.51 -28.25 2.42
C THR A 531 -28.83 -27.21 1.54
N VAL A 532 -29.37 -26.98 0.35
CA VAL A 532 -28.88 -25.91 -0.54
C VAL A 532 -29.56 -24.61 -0.13
N THR A 533 -28.80 -23.71 0.52
CA THR A 533 -29.28 -22.40 0.92
C THR A 533 -29.42 -21.45 -0.27
N ASP A 534 -30.07 -20.30 -0.07
CA ASP A 534 -30.21 -19.30 -1.14
C ASP A 534 -28.85 -18.76 -1.56
N SER A 535 -27.96 -18.48 -0.61
CA SER A 535 -26.58 -18.07 -0.89
C SER A 535 -25.79 -19.09 -1.73
N MET A 536 -25.95 -20.38 -1.42
CA MET A 536 -25.36 -21.45 -2.22
C MET A 536 -25.94 -21.51 -3.63
N ARG A 537 -27.29 -21.42 -3.74
CA ARG A 537 -27.98 -21.48 -5.05
C ARG A 537 -27.51 -20.37 -5.99
N GLU A 538 -27.40 -19.14 -5.48
CA GLU A 538 -26.89 -18.01 -6.24
C GLU A 538 -25.44 -18.21 -6.66
N ALA A 539 -24.57 -18.63 -5.73
CA ALA A 539 -23.16 -18.87 -6.02
C ALA A 539 -22.95 -19.97 -7.06
N LEU A 540 -23.70 -21.08 -6.95
CA LEU A 540 -23.67 -22.18 -7.92
C LEU A 540 -24.15 -21.73 -9.30
N SER A 541 -25.27 -21.00 -9.36
CA SER A 541 -25.86 -20.50 -10.60
C SER A 541 -24.87 -19.56 -11.33
N GLU A 542 -24.28 -18.61 -10.62
CA GLU A 542 -23.35 -17.65 -11.20
C GLU A 542 -22.04 -18.33 -11.66
N THR A 543 -21.51 -19.25 -10.87
CA THR A 543 -20.32 -20.02 -11.25
C THR A 543 -20.56 -20.85 -12.51
N MET A 544 -21.70 -21.51 -12.59
CA MET A 544 -22.07 -22.32 -13.78
C MET A 544 -22.26 -21.42 -15.00
N ARG A 545 -22.94 -20.28 -14.86
CA ARG A 545 -23.12 -19.29 -15.94
C ARG A 545 -21.77 -18.83 -16.51
N ARG A 546 -20.83 -18.45 -15.66
CA ARG A 546 -19.48 -18.03 -16.06
C ARG A 546 -18.72 -19.16 -16.75
N ARG A 547 -18.84 -20.37 -16.21
CA ARG A 547 -18.22 -21.56 -16.79
C ARG A 547 -18.73 -21.85 -18.21
N ASP A 548 -20.04 -21.81 -18.41
CA ASP A 548 -20.67 -22.09 -19.72
C ASP A 548 -20.28 -21.04 -20.76
N LEU A 549 -20.25 -19.75 -20.38
CA LEU A 549 -19.78 -18.67 -21.24
C LEU A 549 -18.32 -18.84 -21.67
N GLN A 550 -17.44 -19.21 -20.75
CA GLN A 550 -16.04 -19.47 -21.08
C GLN A 550 -15.86 -20.68 -21.97
N ILE A 551 -16.60 -21.77 -21.73
CA ILE A 551 -16.56 -22.97 -22.58
C ILE A 551 -17.06 -22.66 -23.98
N ALA A 552 -18.15 -21.91 -24.12
CA ALA A 552 -18.67 -21.50 -25.42
C ALA A 552 -17.64 -20.65 -26.19
N TYR A 553 -17.04 -19.67 -25.53
CA TYR A 553 -15.99 -18.83 -26.10
C TYR A 553 -14.76 -19.65 -26.54
N ASN A 554 -14.29 -20.57 -25.68
CA ASN A 554 -13.16 -21.43 -26.02
C ASN A 554 -13.40 -22.28 -27.26
N ARG A 555 -14.63 -22.84 -27.38
CA ARG A 555 -15.03 -23.64 -28.57
C ARG A 555 -15.07 -22.80 -29.84
N GLU A 556 -15.67 -21.60 -29.74
CA GLU A 556 -15.79 -20.69 -30.89
C GLU A 556 -14.42 -20.24 -31.41
N HIS A 557 -13.48 -19.96 -30.51
CA HIS A 557 -12.16 -19.44 -30.85
C HIS A 557 -11.04 -20.50 -30.90
N GLY A 558 -11.38 -21.78 -30.71
CA GLY A 558 -10.40 -22.88 -30.73
C GLY A 558 -9.34 -22.76 -29.63
N ILE A 559 -9.70 -22.21 -28.47
CA ILE A 559 -8.79 -22.03 -27.33
C ILE A 559 -8.77 -23.30 -26.49
N ASP A 560 -7.57 -23.86 -26.27
CA ASP A 560 -7.32 -24.93 -25.31
C ASP A 560 -6.81 -24.36 -23.99
N PRO A 561 -7.49 -24.65 -22.86
CA PRO A 561 -7.08 -24.14 -21.55
C PRO A 561 -5.66 -24.55 -21.19
N LYS A 562 -4.80 -23.59 -20.87
CA LYS A 562 -3.40 -23.84 -20.48
C LYS A 562 -3.20 -23.58 -19.00
N PRO A 563 -2.46 -24.48 -18.30
CA PRO A 563 -2.14 -24.25 -16.89
C PRO A 563 -1.31 -22.97 -16.74
N LEU A 564 -1.70 -22.13 -15.78
CA LEU A 564 -0.89 -21.00 -15.38
C LEU A 564 0.35 -21.52 -14.61
N ARG A 565 1.54 -21.25 -15.15
CA ARG A 565 2.80 -21.49 -14.44
C ARG A 565 3.36 -20.15 -14.00
N LYS A 566 3.24 -19.86 -12.71
CA LYS A 566 3.80 -18.66 -12.11
C LYS A 566 5.04 -19.06 -11.29
N ARG A 567 6.16 -18.38 -11.50
CA ARG A 567 7.38 -18.61 -10.72
C ARG A 567 7.07 -18.47 -9.23
N ILE A 568 7.50 -19.44 -8.42
CA ILE A 568 7.39 -19.35 -6.96
C ILE A 568 8.52 -18.43 -6.49
N ALA A 569 8.17 -17.22 -6.12
CA ALA A 569 9.12 -16.28 -5.57
C ALA A 569 9.58 -16.68 -4.16
N ASP A 570 10.82 -16.40 -3.80
CA ASP A 570 11.30 -16.56 -2.43
C ASP A 570 10.64 -15.53 -1.49
N VAL A 571 10.54 -15.81 -0.17
CA VAL A 571 10.04 -14.82 0.79
C VAL A 571 11.00 -13.64 0.85
N THR A 572 12.29 -13.90 0.79
CA THR A 572 13.32 -12.90 0.54
C THR A 572 13.14 -12.21 -0.82
N ASP A 573 12.72 -12.93 -1.87
CA ASP A 573 12.35 -12.34 -3.16
C ASP A 573 11.00 -11.60 -3.14
N MET A 574 10.09 -11.91 -2.20
CA MET A 574 8.82 -11.17 -2.05
C MET A 574 9.01 -9.94 -1.16
N LEU A 575 9.81 -10.04 -0.11
CA LEU A 575 10.27 -8.90 0.69
C LEU A 575 11.27 -8.05 -0.09
N ALA A 576 12.18 -8.67 -0.87
CA ALA A 576 13.04 -7.99 -1.82
C ALA A 576 12.27 -7.54 -3.07
N ARG A 577 11.10 -8.09 -3.40
CA ARG A 577 10.21 -7.53 -4.43
C ARG A 577 9.29 -6.47 -3.87
N GLU A 578 8.85 -6.55 -2.64
CA GLU A 578 8.30 -5.39 -1.93
C GLU A 578 9.37 -4.29 -1.82
N GLN A 579 10.63 -4.63 -1.62
CA GLN A 579 11.78 -3.73 -1.68
C GLN A 579 12.21 -3.45 -3.13
N ILE A 580 12.30 -4.41 -4.04
CA ILE A 580 12.65 -4.25 -5.47
C ILE A 580 11.48 -3.70 -6.29
N ASP A 581 10.24 -3.96 -5.96
CA ASP A 581 9.08 -3.26 -6.52
C ASP A 581 9.01 -1.85 -5.93
N THR A 582 9.41 -1.64 -4.69
CA THR A 582 9.71 -0.34 -4.12
C THR A 582 10.98 0.26 -4.75
N GLU A 583 12.09 -0.47 -4.91
CA GLU A 583 13.31 -0.03 -5.60
C GLU A 583 13.14 0.14 -7.11
N SER A 584 12.37 -0.68 -7.81
CA SER A 584 12.02 -0.46 -9.22
C SER A 584 10.99 0.65 -9.39
N LEU A 585 10.18 0.89 -8.37
CA LEU A 585 9.38 2.09 -8.21
C LEU A 585 10.26 3.32 -7.97
N LEU A 586 11.40 3.14 -7.31
CA LEU A 586 12.41 4.15 -7.06
C LEU A 586 13.26 4.44 -8.31
N GLU A 587 13.68 3.42 -9.05
CA GLU A 587 14.45 3.56 -10.29
C GLU A 587 13.62 4.06 -11.49
N GLY A 588 12.31 3.83 -11.50
CA GLY A 588 11.39 4.21 -12.60
C GLY A 588 11.16 5.71 -12.75
N GLY A 589 11.51 6.53 -11.74
CA GLY A 589 11.35 7.99 -11.78
C GLY A 589 12.29 8.70 -12.78
N TYR A 590 13.41 8.09 -13.16
CA TYR A 590 14.44 8.73 -14.00
C TYR A 590 14.76 8.05 -15.33
N ARG A 591 14.00 7.04 -15.74
CA ARG A 591 14.11 6.47 -17.10
C ARG A 591 13.27 7.22 -18.14
N ARG A 592 13.19 8.54 -18.05
CA ARG A 592 12.65 9.36 -19.13
C ARG A 592 13.74 9.81 -20.09
N GLU A 593 13.53 9.46 -21.35
CA GLU A 593 14.27 9.91 -22.54
C GLU A 593 15.70 9.37 -22.73
N LYS A 594 15.84 8.05 -22.94
CA LYS A 594 16.79 7.58 -23.93
C LYS A 594 16.01 7.20 -25.19
N THR A 595 16.07 8.10 -26.15
CA THR A 595 15.55 7.92 -27.51
C THR A 595 16.05 6.62 -28.13
N ALA A 596 15.22 6.07 -29.03
CA ALA A 596 15.44 4.81 -29.76
C ALA A 596 16.74 4.65 -30.55
N ALA A 597 17.72 5.57 -30.40
CA ALA A 597 18.98 5.62 -31.15
C ALA A 597 20.17 4.89 -30.50
N GLU A 598 20.07 4.43 -29.22
CA GLU A 598 21.22 3.80 -28.53
C GLU A 598 21.06 2.27 -28.29
N ARG A 599 20.23 1.59 -29.06
CA ARG A 599 20.08 0.12 -28.99
C ARG A 599 20.95 -0.65 -29.96
N THR A 600 22.20 -0.21 -30.21
CA THR A 600 23.15 -1.01 -31.00
C THR A 600 24.57 -0.80 -30.52
N ALA A 601 25.03 -1.67 -29.61
CA ALA A 601 26.44 -2.10 -29.58
C ALA A 601 26.65 -3.31 -28.65
N PRO A 602 27.55 -4.22 -28.97
CA PRO A 602 27.68 -5.53 -28.34
C PRO A 602 28.73 -5.53 -27.24
N GLY A 603 28.43 -6.12 -26.08
CA GLY A 603 29.33 -6.22 -24.95
C GLY A 603 29.10 -7.42 -24.05
N ALA A 604 29.32 -8.63 -24.54
CA ALA A 604 29.22 -9.86 -23.75
C ALA A 604 30.41 -10.11 -22.78
N ARG A 605 31.27 -9.13 -22.54
CA ARG A 605 32.43 -9.25 -21.64
C ARG A 605 32.32 -8.50 -20.31
N ASP A 606 31.32 -7.63 -20.15
CA ASP A 606 31.14 -6.82 -18.92
C ASP A 606 30.24 -7.44 -17.86
N ALA A 607 29.44 -8.45 -18.18
CA ALA A 607 28.51 -9.06 -17.24
C ALA A 607 29.20 -9.82 -16.09
N ALA A 608 30.35 -10.48 -16.35
CA ALA A 608 31.06 -11.23 -15.32
C ALA A 608 31.81 -10.32 -14.32
N GLY A 609 32.27 -9.15 -14.75
CA GLY A 609 32.88 -8.16 -13.87
C GLY A 609 31.89 -7.44 -12.96
N ARG A 610 30.67 -7.16 -13.45
CA ARG A 610 29.59 -6.56 -12.65
C ARG A 610 29.10 -7.51 -11.57
N ALA A 611 28.87 -8.78 -11.90
CA ALA A 611 28.46 -9.79 -10.93
C ALA A 611 29.45 -9.98 -9.77
N GLN A 612 30.76 -9.81 -10.01
CA GLN A 612 31.76 -9.84 -8.95
C GLN A 612 31.79 -8.58 -8.08
N GLY A 613 31.53 -7.43 -8.66
CA GLY A 613 31.40 -6.16 -7.96
C GLY A 613 30.19 -6.17 -7.03
N ASP A 614 29.05 -6.61 -7.54
CA ASP A 614 27.79 -6.70 -6.81
C ASP A 614 27.89 -7.69 -5.63
N LEU A 615 28.55 -8.84 -5.82
CA LEU A 615 28.76 -9.83 -4.75
C LEU A 615 29.72 -9.31 -3.66
N ALA A 616 30.73 -8.53 -4.03
CA ALA A 616 31.65 -7.93 -3.08
C ALA A 616 30.97 -6.83 -2.24
N SER A 617 30.13 -6.01 -2.86
CA SER A 617 29.35 -4.97 -2.18
C SER A 617 28.32 -5.59 -1.21
N LEU A 618 27.65 -6.67 -1.60
CA LEU A 618 26.72 -7.40 -0.74
C LEU A 618 27.42 -8.00 0.50
N ILE A 619 28.63 -8.55 0.33
CA ILE A 619 29.42 -9.07 1.46
C ILE A 619 29.79 -7.95 2.45
N GLU A 620 30.07 -6.75 1.96
CA GLU A 620 30.41 -5.60 2.78
C GLU A 620 29.19 -5.12 3.58
N GLU A 621 28.05 -5.02 2.93
CA GLU A 621 26.78 -4.63 3.54
C GLU A 621 26.33 -5.62 4.62
N LEU A 622 26.33 -6.94 4.32
CA LEU A 622 25.99 -7.96 5.30
C LEU A 622 26.99 -7.99 6.48
N SER A 623 28.24 -7.60 6.26
CA SER A 623 29.25 -7.48 7.33
C SER A 623 28.93 -6.32 8.27
N GLU A 624 28.46 -5.18 7.77
CA GLU A 624 28.00 -4.06 8.58
C GLU A 624 26.71 -4.41 9.38
N GLN A 625 25.78 -5.08 8.74
CA GLN A 625 24.55 -5.57 9.41
C GLN A 625 24.87 -6.56 10.52
N MET A 626 25.79 -7.49 10.29
CA MET A 626 26.27 -8.44 11.29
C MET A 626 26.89 -7.73 12.50
N MET A 627 27.74 -6.73 12.26
CA MET A 627 28.36 -5.93 13.33
C MET A 627 27.32 -5.13 14.13
N THR A 628 26.33 -4.57 13.44
CA THR A 628 25.22 -3.86 14.07
C THR A 628 24.36 -4.78 14.92
N ALA A 629 24.01 -5.96 14.41
CA ALA A 629 23.27 -6.97 15.15
C ALA A 629 24.05 -7.46 16.40
N ALA A 630 25.36 -7.65 16.28
CA ALA A 630 26.22 -8.01 17.41
C ALA A 630 26.29 -6.88 18.47
N ALA A 631 26.36 -5.60 18.05
CA ALA A 631 26.35 -4.46 18.94
C ALA A 631 25.03 -4.31 19.71
N HIS A 632 23.93 -4.72 19.11
CA HIS A 632 22.60 -4.75 19.71
C HIS A 632 22.28 -6.07 20.46
N LEU A 633 23.29 -6.92 20.72
CA LEU A 633 23.16 -8.21 21.43
C LEU A 633 22.21 -9.22 20.75
N GLN A 634 21.96 -9.08 19.45
CA GLN A 634 21.15 -10.00 18.65
C GLN A 634 22.03 -11.14 18.09
N PHE A 635 22.55 -11.97 18.98
CA PHE A 635 23.57 -12.97 18.64
C PHE A 635 23.13 -14.03 17.64
N GLU A 636 21.84 -14.41 17.62
CA GLU A 636 21.32 -15.37 16.64
C GLU A 636 21.30 -14.78 15.22
N LEU A 637 20.91 -13.52 15.09
CA LEU A 637 20.93 -12.81 13.82
C LEU A 637 22.36 -12.61 13.34
N ALA A 638 23.26 -12.16 14.22
CA ALA A 638 24.67 -11.99 13.89
C ALA A 638 25.34 -13.32 13.45
N ALA A 639 24.95 -14.45 14.05
CA ALA A 639 25.44 -15.75 13.65
C ALA A 639 24.96 -16.19 12.26
N ARG A 640 23.68 -15.94 11.93
CA ARG A 640 23.11 -16.22 10.60
C ARG A 640 23.80 -15.40 9.52
N LEU A 641 23.93 -14.09 9.75
CA LEU A 641 24.61 -13.18 8.81
C LEU A 641 26.08 -13.58 8.61
N ARG A 642 26.79 -14.03 9.65
CA ARG A 642 28.15 -14.55 9.54
C ARG A 642 28.23 -15.76 8.61
N ASP A 643 27.32 -16.72 8.79
CA ASP A 643 27.30 -17.95 8.01
C ASP A 643 26.98 -17.66 6.53
N GLU A 644 26.06 -16.73 6.26
CA GLU A 644 25.72 -16.26 4.92
C GLU A 644 26.90 -15.52 4.24
N ILE A 645 27.59 -14.65 4.97
CA ILE A 645 28.82 -13.99 4.49
C ILE A 645 29.90 -15.01 4.14
N GLU A 646 30.04 -16.09 4.90
CA GLU A 646 31.02 -17.13 4.63
C GLU A 646 30.71 -17.89 3.34
N ASP A 647 29.44 -18.17 3.06
CA ASP A 647 29.00 -18.83 1.82
C ASP A 647 29.17 -17.92 0.60
N LEU A 648 28.79 -16.65 0.68
CA LEU A 648 29.03 -15.67 -0.38
C LEU A 648 30.52 -15.45 -0.67
N LYS A 649 31.38 -15.48 0.36
CA LYS A 649 32.84 -15.43 0.19
C LYS A 649 33.39 -16.67 -0.51
N LYS A 650 32.80 -17.86 -0.29
CA LYS A 650 33.15 -19.08 -1.04
C LYS A 650 32.78 -18.95 -2.51
N GLU A 651 31.59 -18.41 -2.78
CA GLU A 651 31.10 -18.20 -4.15
C GLU A 651 31.96 -17.17 -4.90
N LEU A 652 32.29 -16.05 -4.26
CA LEU A 652 33.18 -15.03 -4.83
C LEU A 652 34.59 -15.58 -5.14
N ARG A 653 35.12 -16.48 -4.26
CA ARG A 653 36.40 -17.16 -4.51
C ARG A 653 36.30 -18.17 -5.66
N ALA A 654 35.16 -18.87 -5.80
CA ALA A 654 34.93 -19.79 -6.91
C ALA A 654 34.86 -19.01 -8.25
N MET A 655 34.17 -17.88 -8.30
CA MET A 655 34.12 -17.00 -9.46
C MET A 655 35.51 -16.44 -9.85
N LYS A 656 36.31 -16.05 -8.85
CA LYS A 656 37.71 -15.59 -9.08
C LYS A 656 38.68 -16.70 -9.56
N ARG A 657 38.39 -17.97 -9.30
CA ARG A 657 39.18 -19.12 -9.78
C ARG A 657 38.76 -19.58 -11.17
N ALA A 658 37.58 -19.23 -11.62
CA ALA A 658 37.03 -19.60 -12.92
C ALA A 658 37.40 -18.60 -14.04
N GLN A 659 38.07 -17.50 -13.69
CA GLN A 659 38.77 -16.56 -14.59
C GLN A 659 40.25 -16.91 -14.66
#